data_34e33df29fd21948c52022ae22ef596b
#
_entry.id   34e33df29fd21948c52022ae22ef596b
#
_cell.length_a   1.000
_cell.length_b   1.000
_cell.length_c   1.000
_cell.angle_alpha   90.00
_cell.angle_beta   90.00
_cell.angle_gamma   90.00
#
_symmetry.space_group_name_H-M   'P 1'
#
loop_
_entity.id
_entity.type
_entity.pdbx_description
1 polymer ?
#
loop_
_entity_poly.entity_id
_entity_poly.type
_entity_poly.pdbx_seq_one_letter_code
_entity_poly.pdbx_strand_id
1 'polypeptide(L)'
;MSSVSPPPAWAQIVVVAGTTATLAWWLFSSSKDWYSGPVRETDFESFLVQQTGKKTGVPLKRNTGWRGPKAASSERGSVSGPFESFLKREVTAEDTDEDPRNPLDFNSFLRSALPSQRIAATPLKSVATVTPHPGPAAHHVRIRVLYGTEFGFSKEVAERLCSRLRETEQYWPVLTDMADHPEGLDLQSEQVLLLACSTQGDGVPPTEAREFCDWLVAGKAGRLPGLHFSVCALGDRSYTHFCRCGQRLDNALAAQGSQRLAPRQDVNKEDWPVVEGWVQACLDGLARLSLRPVGSAAADPGPKVEAGSAAAPPAKRWGKARPFPGRVLAVEGLCAVHGLDDKNTFRLECDLGDSGLTYLPGDALGIYPRNDPKYVEELVEVMAADGSQLVPTPAWHYEDASHPGGKPDQLTLRDALAMCYDLRSPKPELLKLLSQALLGGEAAQQQGAAPGPPAKTLGVGSRSGRGSGALGRSAAKEGAGSDAVAAQAAALSSLLAGGSSAQESYLEGGRHVVDILRCFSAAHLNPSQVLGALRPLLPRLYSISSSPLEHPTRVQATIAEVKYKAHGAQRIGVCSTFVSERIQVGEQVPLYIHRNPDFRLPPALTTPIIMVGPGTGLAPFRSFILQRLLAAEQQQQQQEPQEQQGRQGGAGEGAGAPIPPSPGSPGRKLDGEGGEDVRSPAVGQMVLYFGCRRADQDYLYGPDLEQWAAQGKITLFTAFSRQQAAKVYVQDRLAQSADLVWALLRHQSAHCYVCGDAAHMAGAVEAALLDLMAPRLAAEDPALRAGGPAAAQAAAAAYLDQLAQAGRYQRDVWY
;
A
#
# COMPACT_ATOMS: atom_id res chain seq x y z
N MET A 1 -37.13 29.09 39.68
CA MET A 1 -35.75 28.76 40.05
C MET A 1 -35.80 27.53 40.95
N SER A 2 -35.73 26.33 40.34
CA SER A 2 -35.68 25.08 41.08
C SER A 2 -34.31 24.47 40.80
N SER A 3 -33.47 24.39 41.84
CA SER A 3 -32.15 23.83 41.87
C SER A 3 -32.21 22.31 41.68
N VAL A 4 -31.70 21.83 40.56
CA VAL A 4 -31.46 20.38 40.34
C VAL A 4 -30.12 20.06 40.99
N SER A 5 -30.13 19.25 42.03
CA SER A 5 -28.94 18.73 42.70
C SER A 5 -28.15 17.81 41.76
N PRO A 6 -26.82 17.81 41.75
CA PRO A 6 -26.03 16.88 40.96
C PRO A 6 -26.20 15.46 41.49
N PRO A 7 -26.10 14.44 40.61
CA PRO A 7 -26.22 13.04 41.01
C PRO A 7 -25.07 12.64 41.97
N PRO A 8 -25.31 11.67 42.85
CA PRO A 8 -24.35 11.30 43.87
C PRO A 8 -23.09 10.64 43.23
N ALA A 9 -21.94 10.88 43.82
CA ALA A 9 -20.62 10.49 43.32
C ALA A 9 -20.47 9.00 42.97
N TRP A 10 -21.26 8.12 43.55
CA TRP A 10 -21.27 6.69 43.16
C TRP A 10 -21.84 6.39 41.76
N ALA A 11 -22.75 7.22 41.25
CA ALA A 11 -23.33 7.06 39.91
C ALA A 11 -22.30 7.39 38.81
N GLN A 12 -21.38 8.32 39.05
CA GLN A 12 -20.27 8.62 38.17
C GLN A 12 -19.21 7.51 38.17
N ILE A 13 -18.98 6.87 39.32
CA ILE A 13 -18.03 5.73 39.43
C ILE A 13 -18.55 4.51 38.70
N VAL A 14 -19.85 4.23 38.71
CA VAL A 14 -20.45 3.08 38.02
C VAL A 14 -20.41 3.26 36.51
N VAL A 15 -20.57 4.46 35.95
CA VAL A 15 -20.48 4.73 34.51
C VAL A 15 -19.03 4.63 34.05
N VAL A 16 -18.05 5.16 34.81
CA VAL A 16 -16.62 5.05 34.44
C VAL A 16 -16.10 3.63 34.59
N ALA A 17 -16.56 2.87 35.60
CA ALA A 17 -16.17 1.46 35.75
C ALA A 17 -16.81 0.56 34.68
N GLY A 18 -18.04 0.86 34.24
CA GLY A 18 -18.71 0.12 33.17
C GLY A 18 -18.07 0.31 31.80
N THR A 19 -17.67 1.53 31.46
CA THR A 19 -17.01 1.84 30.19
C THR A 19 -15.58 1.33 30.14
N THR A 20 -14.83 1.38 31.24
CA THR A 20 -13.47 0.79 31.31
C THR A 20 -13.49 -0.73 31.31
N ALA A 21 -14.47 -1.38 31.91
CA ALA A 21 -14.61 -2.84 31.87
C ALA A 21 -15.02 -3.34 30.46
N THR A 22 -15.88 -2.62 29.75
CA THR A 22 -16.25 -2.96 28.36
C THR A 22 -15.09 -2.67 27.39
N LEU A 23 -14.35 -1.60 27.58
CA LEU A 23 -13.16 -1.31 26.75
C LEU A 23 -12.02 -2.33 27.02
N ALA A 24 -11.79 -2.67 28.28
CA ALA A 24 -10.82 -3.70 28.66
C ALA A 24 -11.25 -5.09 28.16
N TRP A 25 -12.55 -5.42 28.21
CA TRP A 25 -13.06 -6.66 27.64
C TRP A 25 -12.96 -6.69 26.11
N TRP A 26 -13.22 -5.58 25.44
CA TRP A 26 -13.09 -5.45 23.99
C TRP A 26 -11.62 -5.55 23.53
N LEU A 27 -10.70 -4.85 24.21
CA LEU A 27 -9.26 -4.93 23.96
C LEU A 27 -8.70 -6.34 24.27
N PHE A 28 -9.24 -7.02 25.27
CA PHE A 28 -8.84 -8.39 25.61
C PHE A 28 -9.45 -9.44 24.65
N SER A 29 -10.66 -9.22 24.14
CA SER A 29 -11.29 -10.11 23.17
C SER A 29 -10.71 -9.95 21.75
N SER A 30 -10.23 -8.76 21.39
CA SER A 30 -9.54 -8.54 20.11
C SER A 30 -8.08 -9.05 20.10
N SER A 31 -7.50 -9.35 21.27
CA SER A 31 -6.15 -9.92 21.37
C SER A 31 -6.14 -11.46 21.55
N LYS A 32 -7.25 -12.15 21.38
CA LYS A 32 -7.37 -13.61 21.61
C LYS A 32 -6.53 -14.48 20.68
N ASP A 33 -5.92 -13.95 19.65
CA ASP A 33 -5.01 -14.72 18.78
C ASP A 33 -3.58 -14.92 19.34
N TRP A 34 -3.28 -14.39 20.54
CA TRP A 34 -1.94 -14.43 21.13
C TRP A 34 -1.77 -15.40 22.33
N TYR A 35 -2.83 -15.98 22.86
CA TYR A 35 -2.70 -16.87 24.03
C TYR A 35 -3.58 -18.13 23.94
N SER A 36 -2.98 -19.27 23.65
CA SER A 36 -3.64 -20.58 23.65
C SER A 36 -3.57 -21.32 25.00
N GLY A 37 -3.46 -20.59 26.12
CA GLY A 37 -3.44 -21.15 27.46
C GLY A 37 -4.53 -20.59 28.37
N PRO A 38 -4.96 -21.32 29.43
CA PRO A 38 -5.94 -20.79 30.36
C PRO A 38 -5.37 -19.59 31.13
N VAL A 39 -6.00 -18.42 30.98
CA VAL A 39 -5.65 -17.19 31.68
C VAL A 39 -5.85 -17.40 33.20
N ARG A 40 -4.84 -17.18 34.00
CA ARG A 40 -4.93 -17.24 35.46
C ARG A 40 -5.47 -15.90 35.99
N GLU A 41 -6.33 -15.97 36.99
CA GLU A 41 -6.96 -14.82 37.67
C GLU A 41 -5.94 -13.78 38.19
N THR A 42 -4.72 -14.21 38.47
CA THR A 42 -3.57 -13.39 38.89
C THR A 42 -3.03 -12.45 37.82
N ASP A 43 -3.27 -12.73 36.56
CA ASP A 43 -2.72 -11.93 35.45
C ASP A 43 -3.59 -10.68 35.19
N PHE A 44 -4.91 -10.79 35.44
CA PHE A 44 -5.83 -9.66 35.36
C PHE A 44 -5.66 -8.67 36.49
N GLU A 45 -5.45 -9.13 37.73
CA GLU A 45 -5.15 -8.25 38.87
C GLU A 45 -3.81 -7.53 38.69
N SER A 46 -2.80 -8.20 38.17
CA SER A 46 -1.49 -7.59 37.87
C SER A 46 -1.60 -6.47 36.83
N PHE A 47 -2.41 -6.68 35.80
CA PHE A 47 -2.69 -5.67 34.78
C PHE A 47 -3.40 -4.44 35.36
N LEU A 48 -4.43 -4.64 36.20
CA LEU A 48 -5.15 -3.54 36.85
C LEU A 48 -4.27 -2.75 37.82
N VAL A 49 -3.38 -3.38 38.56
CA VAL A 49 -2.40 -2.73 39.45
C VAL A 49 -1.40 -1.91 38.63
N GLN A 50 -0.97 -2.39 37.49
CA GLN A 50 -0.02 -1.70 36.62
C GLN A 50 -0.62 -0.46 35.96
N GLN A 51 -1.92 -0.49 35.63
CA GLN A 51 -2.62 0.65 35.00
C GLN A 51 -3.20 1.65 36.00
N THR A 52 -3.62 1.23 37.19
CA THR A 52 -4.33 2.09 38.14
C THR A 52 -3.53 2.44 39.40
N GLY A 53 -2.44 1.77 39.65
CA GLY A 53 -1.59 1.99 40.85
C GLY A 53 -2.26 1.65 42.19
N LYS A 54 -3.43 1.00 42.19
CA LYS A 54 -4.19 0.66 43.40
C LYS A 54 -4.63 -0.80 43.39
N LYS A 55 -4.34 -1.53 44.48
CA LYS A 55 -4.94 -2.87 44.73
C LYS A 55 -6.39 -2.69 45.13
N THR A 56 -7.31 -3.28 44.36
CA THR A 56 -8.73 -3.35 44.69
C THR A 56 -8.96 -4.52 45.65
N GLY A 57 -9.07 -4.22 46.92
CA GLY A 57 -9.31 -5.21 47.98
C GLY A 57 -10.78 -5.64 48.05
N VAL A 58 -11.36 -6.23 47.03
CA VAL A 58 -12.70 -6.84 47.08
C VAL A 58 -12.57 -8.34 46.91
N PRO A 59 -12.93 -9.17 47.92
CA PRO A 59 -12.86 -10.63 47.78
C PRO A 59 -13.98 -11.14 46.89
N LEU A 60 -13.63 -11.72 45.75
CA LEU A 60 -14.54 -12.46 44.86
C LEU A 60 -14.95 -13.78 45.53
N LYS A 61 -16.22 -13.93 45.87
CA LYS A 61 -16.81 -15.22 46.33
C LYS A 61 -16.86 -16.19 45.15
N ARG A 62 -16.24 -17.35 45.33
CA ARG A 62 -16.37 -18.51 44.45
C ARG A 62 -17.84 -18.90 44.33
N ASN A 63 -18.36 -18.88 43.11
CA ASN A 63 -19.64 -19.51 42.78
C ASN A 63 -19.43 -20.61 41.74
N THR A 64 -19.37 -21.85 42.19
CA THR A 64 -19.36 -23.04 41.37
C THR A 64 -20.79 -23.42 41.06
N GLY A 65 -21.23 -23.31 39.80
CA GLY A 65 -22.53 -23.90 39.40
C GLY A 65 -23.43 -22.97 38.62
N TRP A 66 -23.15 -22.77 37.38
CA TRP A 66 -24.08 -22.09 36.48
C TRP A 66 -25.05 -23.14 35.85
N ARG A 67 -26.30 -23.17 36.31
CA ARG A 67 -27.41 -23.76 35.59
C ARG A 67 -28.29 -22.60 35.14
N GLY A 68 -28.55 -22.51 33.84
CA GLY A 68 -29.39 -21.50 33.23
C GLY A 68 -30.84 -21.58 33.71
N PRO A 69 -31.57 -20.47 33.83
CA PRO A 69 -32.95 -20.42 34.21
C PRO A 69 -33.89 -20.76 33.04
N LYS A 70 -34.92 -21.60 33.35
CA LYS A 70 -36.06 -21.92 32.51
C LYS A 70 -36.95 -20.70 32.33
N ALA A 71 -37.56 -20.62 31.14
CA ALA A 71 -38.53 -19.61 30.77
C ALA A 71 -39.76 -19.60 31.70
N ALA A 72 -40.19 -18.40 32.06
CA ALA A 72 -41.57 -18.17 32.53
C ALA A 72 -42.09 -16.86 31.92
N SER A 73 -43.28 -16.98 31.35
CA SER A 73 -44.09 -15.99 30.69
C SER A 73 -44.64 -14.93 31.64
N SER A 74 -44.71 -13.66 31.28
CA SER A 74 -45.92 -12.84 31.39
C SER A 74 -45.72 -11.43 30.80
N GLU A 75 -46.76 -10.98 30.17
CA GLU A 75 -47.08 -9.74 29.52
C GLU A 75 -46.83 -8.46 30.33
N ARG A 76 -46.33 -7.39 29.73
CA ARG A 76 -47.02 -6.10 29.53
C ARG A 76 -46.10 -5.12 28.76
N GLY A 77 -46.74 -4.47 27.78
CA GLY A 77 -46.08 -3.63 26.80
C GLY A 77 -45.59 -2.30 27.32
N SER A 78 -44.51 -1.88 26.69
CA SER A 78 -44.17 -0.48 26.41
C SER A 78 -43.44 -0.45 25.04
N VAL A 79 -43.86 0.46 24.20
CA VAL A 79 -43.35 0.63 22.84
C VAL A 79 -41.93 1.20 22.94
N SER A 80 -40.92 0.36 22.83
CA SER A 80 -39.55 0.77 22.60
C SER A 80 -39.29 0.79 21.09
N GLY A 81 -38.63 1.84 20.60
CA GLY A 81 -38.41 2.05 19.17
C GLY A 81 -37.52 0.97 18.52
N PRO A 82 -37.46 0.92 17.21
CA PRO A 82 -36.75 -0.14 16.44
C PRO A 82 -35.25 -0.32 16.77
N PHE A 83 -34.63 0.70 17.33
CA PHE A 83 -33.22 0.68 17.69
C PHE A 83 -32.90 -0.10 18.98
N GLU A 84 -33.78 -0.05 19.98
CA GLU A 84 -33.58 -0.82 21.22
C GLU A 84 -33.87 -2.33 21.05
N SER A 85 -34.71 -2.72 20.09
CA SER A 85 -34.92 -4.12 19.74
C SER A 85 -33.76 -4.72 18.95
N PHE A 86 -33.00 -3.90 18.25
CA PHE A 86 -31.74 -4.29 17.56
C PHE A 86 -30.65 -4.65 18.56
N LEU A 87 -30.50 -3.91 19.65
CA LEU A 87 -29.47 -4.16 20.69
C LEU A 87 -29.81 -5.34 21.63
N LYS A 88 -31.07 -5.84 21.62
CA LYS A 88 -31.55 -6.91 22.55
C LYS A 88 -31.72 -8.29 21.92
N ARG A 89 -31.32 -8.49 20.65
CA ARG A 89 -31.41 -9.79 20.00
C ARG A 89 -30.25 -10.67 20.45
N GLU A 90 -30.52 -11.58 21.40
CA GLU A 90 -29.61 -12.67 21.72
C GLU A 90 -29.51 -13.63 20.52
N VAL A 91 -28.27 -13.94 20.12
CA VAL A 91 -27.98 -14.94 19.09
C VAL A 91 -28.22 -16.32 19.70
N THR A 92 -29.23 -17.04 19.22
CA THR A 92 -29.44 -18.46 19.57
C THR A 92 -28.47 -19.34 18.79
N ALA A 93 -27.91 -20.34 19.45
CA ALA A 93 -26.75 -21.12 19.03
C ALA A 93 -27.04 -22.20 17.96
N GLU A 94 -27.93 -21.96 17.00
CA GLU A 94 -28.26 -22.92 15.93
C GLU A 94 -27.88 -22.50 14.51
N ASP A 95 -27.30 -21.31 14.32
CA ASP A 95 -26.69 -20.87 13.03
C ASP A 95 -25.15 -20.99 13.09
N THR A 96 -24.66 -22.22 13.06
CA THR A 96 -23.22 -22.53 13.22
C THR A 96 -22.47 -22.63 11.91
N ASP A 97 -22.52 -21.61 11.06
CA ASP A 97 -21.53 -21.48 9.96
C ASP A 97 -21.11 -20.02 9.63
N GLU A 98 -21.49 -19.03 10.46
CA GLU A 98 -21.03 -17.66 10.29
C GLU A 98 -20.00 -17.29 11.35
N ASP A 99 -18.91 -16.67 10.89
CA ASP A 99 -17.83 -16.13 11.72
C ASP A 99 -18.40 -15.17 12.80
N PRO A 100 -18.25 -15.42 14.11
CA PRO A 100 -18.81 -14.58 15.19
C PRO A 100 -18.21 -13.16 15.24
N ARG A 101 -17.31 -12.80 14.30
CA ARG A 101 -16.73 -11.46 14.15
C ARG A 101 -17.45 -10.55 13.14
N ASN A 102 -18.58 -11.01 12.56
CA ASN A 102 -19.34 -10.17 11.64
C ASN A 102 -20.40 -9.37 12.42
N PRO A 103 -20.19 -8.07 12.66
CA PRO A 103 -21.24 -7.25 13.26
C PRO A 103 -22.43 -7.22 12.32
N LEU A 104 -23.63 -7.45 12.84
CA LEU A 104 -24.92 -7.42 12.15
C LEU A 104 -24.94 -6.32 11.09
N ASP A 105 -25.14 -6.73 9.83
CA ASP A 105 -25.04 -5.88 8.66
C ASP A 105 -26.06 -4.72 8.73
N PHE A 106 -25.58 -3.53 9.02
CA PHE A 106 -26.36 -2.29 8.96
C PHE A 106 -27.07 -2.12 7.61
N ASN A 107 -26.51 -2.70 6.54
CA ASN A 107 -27.12 -2.74 5.22
C ASN A 107 -28.36 -3.64 5.15
N SER A 108 -28.42 -4.74 5.90
CA SER A 108 -29.61 -5.56 6.01
C SER A 108 -30.74 -4.83 6.70
N PHE A 109 -30.42 -4.05 7.73
CA PHE A 109 -31.38 -3.17 8.41
C PHE A 109 -31.95 -2.11 7.45
N LEU A 110 -31.07 -1.42 6.68
CA LEU A 110 -31.51 -0.42 5.71
C LEU A 110 -32.30 -1.01 4.54
N ARG A 111 -31.92 -2.20 4.04
CA ARG A 111 -32.66 -2.88 2.97
C ARG A 111 -34.06 -3.36 3.40
N SER A 112 -34.22 -3.75 4.63
CA SER A 112 -35.54 -4.13 5.17
C SER A 112 -36.50 -2.95 5.36
N ALA A 113 -35.96 -1.72 5.44
CA ALA A 113 -36.69 -0.48 5.63
C ALA A 113 -37.06 0.25 4.32
N LEU A 114 -36.55 -0.17 3.16
CA LEU A 114 -36.71 0.55 1.89
C LEU A 114 -37.42 -0.28 0.79
N PRO A 115 -38.52 0.20 0.21
CA PRO A 115 -39.11 -0.41 -0.99
C PRO A 115 -38.32 -0.02 -2.25
N SER A 116 -38.00 -1.01 -3.09
CA SER A 116 -37.35 -0.83 -4.40
C SER A 116 -38.25 -0.08 -5.36
N GLN A 117 -37.98 1.17 -5.69
CA GLN A 117 -38.66 1.89 -6.78
C GLN A 117 -37.65 2.49 -7.77
N ARG A 118 -37.80 2.15 -9.05
CA ARG A 118 -37.15 2.80 -10.18
C ARG A 118 -37.83 4.14 -10.43
N ILE A 119 -37.07 5.25 -10.43
CA ILE A 119 -37.55 6.58 -10.84
C ILE A 119 -36.92 6.89 -12.21
N ALA A 120 -37.75 7.31 -13.17
CA ALA A 120 -37.33 7.68 -14.52
C ALA A 120 -36.50 8.97 -14.51
N ALA A 121 -35.39 8.95 -15.22
CA ALA A 121 -34.45 10.09 -15.32
C ALA A 121 -35.04 11.24 -16.17
N THR A 122 -34.91 12.46 -15.67
CA THR A 122 -35.17 13.70 -16.42
C THR A 122 -33.86 14.10 -17.15
N PRO A 123 -33.89 14.57 -18.42
CA PRO A 123 -32.67 14.89 -19.17
C PRO A 123 -31.96 16.11 -18.57
N LEU A 124 -30.66 15.96 -18.30
CA LEU A 124 -29.78 17.00 -17.76
C LEU A 124 -29.36 18.00 -18.83
N LYS A 125 -29.35 19.25 -18.45
CA LYS A 125 -28.77 20.34 -19.23
C LYS A 125 -27.26 20.17 -19.36
N SER A 126 -26.72 20.50 -20.54
CA SER A 126 -25.32 20.36 -20.93
C SER A 126 -24.33 20.86 -19.87
N VAL A 127 -23.38 19.99 -19.54
CA VAL A 127 -22.20 20.31 -18.69
C VAL A 127 -21.32 21.30 -19.45
N ALA A 128 -20.93 22.39 -18.78
CA ALA A 128 -19.99 23.36 -19.33
C ALA A 128 -18.66 22.63 -19.66
N THR A 129 -18.23 22.74 -20.90
CA THR A 129 -16.94 22.29 -21.39
C THR A 129 -15.83 22.88 -20.49
N VAL A 130 -15.03 22.03 -19.83
CA VAL A 130 -13.80 22.46 -19.19
C VAL A 130 -12.84 22.87 -20.29
N THR A 131 -12.70 24.17 -20.52
CA THR A 131 -11.70 24.73 -21.44
C THR A 131 -10.31 24.38 -20.89
N PRO A 132 -9.33 23.96 -21.74
CA PRO A 132 -7.94 23.83 -21.32
C PRO A 132 -7.50 25.14 -20.67
N HIS A 133 -6.83 25.05 -19.51
CA HIS A 133 -6.34 26.26 -18.84
C HIS A 133 -5.46 27.05 -19.81
N PRO A 134 -5.71 28.35 -20.04
CA PRO A 134 -4.85 29.18 -20.87
C PRO A 134 -3.44 29.15 -20.27
N GLY A 135 -2.40 29.22 -21.11
CA GLY A 135 -1.01 29.29 -20.66
C GLY A 135 -0.78 30.47 -19.69
N PRO A 136 0.41 30.62 -19.12
CA PRO A 136 0.68 31.68 -18.14
C PRO A 136 0.46 33.04 -18.77
N ALA A 137 -0.37 33.86 -18.12
CA ALA A 137 -0.49 35.29 -18.51
C ALA A 137 0.75 36.05 -18.00
N ALA A 138 1.11 37.17 -18.64
CA ALA A 138 2.28 37.95 -18.30
C ALA A 138 2.32 38.46 -16.83
N HIS A 139 1.15 38.55 -16.18
CA HIS A 139 1.03 38.96 -14.78
C HIS A 139 1.15 37.79 -13.76
N HIS A 140 1.12 36.54 -14.22
CA HIS A 140 1.21 35.40 -13.31
C HIS A 140 2.61 35.25 -12.72
N VAL A 141 2.68 34.87 -11.45
CA VAL A 141 3.91 34.46 -10.76
C VAL A 141 4.04 32.95 -10.86
N ARG A 142 5.16 32.47 -11.39
CA ARG A 142 5.45 31.03 -11.47
C ARG A 142 5.80 30.49 -10.09
N ILE A 143 5.15 29.38 -9.69
CA ILE A 143 5.40 28.65 -8.48
C ILE A 143 5.77 27.22 -8.86
N ARG A 144 6.97 26.76 -8.49
CA ARG A 144 7.36 25.37 -8.68
C ARG A 144 6.78 24.51 -7.56
N VAL A 145 6.01 23.47 -7.92
CA VAL A 145 5.47 22.47 -6.98
C VAL A 145 6.06 21.13 -7.33
N LEU A 146 6.86 20.56 -6.41
CA LEU A 146 7.48 19.25 -6.56
C LEU A 146 6.75 18.22 -5.70
N TYR A 147 6.67 16.98 -6.21
CA TYR A 147 6.25 15.86 -5.39
C TYR A 147 7.14 14.64 -5.60
N GLY A 148 7.35 13.89 -4.50
CA GLY A 148 7.95 12.57 -4.50
C GLY A 148 6.97 11.61 -3.82
N THR A 149 6.48 10.62 -4.56
CA THR A 149 5.40 9.74 -4.09
C THR A 149 5.65 8.28 -4.40
N GLU A 150 5.33 7.40 -3.45
CA GLU A 150 5.30 5.96 -3.71
C GLU A 150 3.88 5.49 -4.03
N PHE A 151 2.93 5.88 -3.19
CA PHE A 151 1.54 5.41 -3.23
C PHE A 151 0.53 6.47 -3.70
N GLY A 152 1.01 7.62 -4.17
CA GLY A 152 0.16 8.66 -4.78
C GLY A 152 -0.22 9.83 -3.86
N PHE A 153 -0.20 9.69 -2.54
CA PHE A 153 -0.71 10.72 -1.63
C PHE A 153 0.08 12.05 -1.73
N SER A 154 1.41 12.02 -1.84
CA SER A 154 2.20 13.26 -2.04
C SER A 154 1.80 14.00 -3.32
N LYS A 155 1.42 13.26 -4.38
CA LYS A 155 0.90 13.82 -5.62
C LYS A 155 -0.46 14.48 -5.39
N GLU A 156 -1.38 13.83 -4.68
CA GLU A 156 -2.69 14.41 -4.35
C GLU A 156 -2.54 15.72 -3.55
N VAL A 157 -1.62 15.76 -2.58
CA VAL A 157 -1.29 16.97 -1.82
C VAL A 157 -0.78 18.09 -2.74
N ALA A 158 0.14 17.76 -3.64
CA ALA A 158 0.70 18.73 -4.59
C ALA A 158 -0.37 19.23 -5.59
N GLU A 159 -1.25 18.37 -6.08
CA GLU A 159 -2.38 18.74 -6.96
C GLU A 159 -3.39 19.63 -6.22
N ARG A 160 -3.69 19.32 -4.95
CA ARG A 160 -4.54 20.15 -4.09
C ARG A 160 -3.96 21.56 -3.92
N LEU A 161 -2.66 21.65 -3.63
CA LEU A 161 -1.95 22.92 -3.54
C LEU A 161 -2.01 23.69 -4.87
N CYS A 162 -1.77 23.02 -6.00
CA CYS A 162 -1.87 23.63 -7.34
C CYS A 162 -3.28 24.17 -7.61
N SER A 163 -4.32 23.45 -7.22
CA SER A 163 -5.70 23.92 -7.38
C SER A 163 -5.96 25.19 -6.57
N ARG A 164 -5.54 25.22 -5.30
CA ARG A 164 -5.67 26.38 -4.42
C ARG A 164 -4.85 27.59 -4.92
N LEU A 165 -3.67 27.37 -5.48
CA LEU A 165 -2.86 28.43 -6.09
C LEU A 165 -3.54 29.02 -7.32
N ARG A 166 -4.18 28.20 -8.17
CA ARG A 166 -4.92 28.70 -9.36
C ARG A 166 -6.16 29.50 -8.99
N GLU A 167 -6.85 29.16 -7.91
CA GLU A 167 -8.01 29.89 -7.41
C GLU A 167 -7.68 31.36 -7.09
N THR A 168 -6.42 31.72 -6.85
CA THR A 168 -6.00 33.10 -6.56
C THR A 168 -5.85 33.96 -7.81
N GLU A 169 -5.86 33.37 -9.03
CA GLU A 169 -5.64 34.04 -10.34
C GLU A 169 -4.30 34.81 -10.42
N GLN A 170 -3.48 34.77 -9.40
CA GLN A 170 -2.16 35.44 -9.32
C GLN A 170 -1.02 34.48 -9.63
N TYR A 171 -1.16 33.20 -9.25
CA TYR A 171 -0.06 32.23 -9.31
C TYR A 171 -0.27 31.24 -10.44
N TRP A 172 0.85 30.88 -11.09
CA TRP A 172 0.93 29.82 -12.08
C TRP A 172 1.74 28.64 -11.53
N PRO A 173 1.10 27.65 -10.91
CA PRO A 173 1.80 26.49 -10.37
C PRO A 173 2.25 25.57 -11.50
N VAL A 174 3.52 25.16 -11.45
CA VAL A 174 4.12 24.15 -12.32
C VAL A 174 4.36 22.90 -11.50
N LEU A 175 3.49 21.92 -11.64
CA LEU A 175 3.59 20.63 -11.00
C LEU A 175 4.68 19.79 -11.67
N THR A 176 5.57 19.19 -10.88
CA THR A 176 6.72 18.45 -11.38
C THR A 176 6.95 17.22 -10.50
N ASP A 177 7.11 16.05 -11.12
CA ASP A 177 7.50 14.82 -10.44
C ASP A 177 9.03 14.81 -10.22
N MET A 178 9.47 14.49 -9.02
CA MET A 178 10.90 14.33 -8.72
C MET A 178 11.51 13.16 -9.51
N ALA A 179 10.71 12.15 -9.84
CA ALA A 179 11.13 10.99 -10.63
C ALA A 179 11.54 11.34 -12.07
N ASP A 180 10.99 12.42 -12.63
CA ASP A 180 11.31 12.87 -13.99
C ASP A 180 12.66 13.60 -14.08
N HIS A 181 13.26 13.94 -12.95
CA HIS A 181 14.47 14.77 -12.86
C HIS A 181 15.53 14.17 -11.91
N PRO A 182 15.97 12.92 -12.13
CA PRO A 182 16.94 12.27 -11.24
C PRO A 182 18.27 13.02 -11.17
N GLU A 183 18.69 13.70 -12.25
CA GLU A 183 19.89 14.55 -12.29
C GLU A 183 19.69 15.92 -11.63
N GLY A 184 18.47 16.26 -11.26
CA GLY A 184 18.11 17.52 -10.62
C GLY A 184 17.45 18.53 -11.54
N LEU A 185 17.14 19.71 -10.98
CA LEU A 185 16.48 20.85 -11.63
C LEU A 185 17.30 22.12 -11.44
N ASP A 186 17.19 23.07 -12.39
CA ASP A 186 17.68 24.43 -12.19
C ASP A 186 16.77 25.15 -11.17
N LEU A 187 17.14 25.07 -9.89
CA LEU A 187 16.45 25.75 -8.81
C LEU A 187 16.91 27.20 -8.60
N GLN A 188 18.00 27.62 -9.23
CA GLN A 188 18.53 28.99 -9.11
C GLN A 188 17.63 30.00 -9.84
N SER A 189 16.94 29.56 -10.88
CA SER A 189 15.97 30.38 -11.63
C SER A 189 14.59 30.46 -10.95
N GLU A 190 14.31 29.68 -9.93
CA GLU A 190 13.02 29.65 -9.26
C GLU A 190 12.97 30.64 -8.08
N GLN A 191 11.83 31.33 -7.92
CA GLN A 191 11.58 32.21 -6.78
C GLN A 191 10.94 31.47 -5.60
N VAL A 192 10.08 30.48 -5.92
CA VAL A 192 9.34 29.71 -4.92
C VAL A 192 9.31 28.23 -5.29
N LEU A 193 9.60 27.40 -4.29
CA LEU A 193 9.59 25.95 -4.37
C LEU A 193 8.75 25.37 -3.25
N LEU A 194 7.67 24.68 -3.57
CA LEU A 194 6.82 23.99 -2.62
C LEU A 194 6.92 22.48 -2.86
N LEU A 195 7.17 21.70 -1.81
CA LEU A 195 7.45 20.26 -1.94
C LEU A 195 6.49 19.44 -1.10
N ALA A 196 5.98 18.35 -1.68
CA ALA A 196 5.30 17.29 -0.95
C ALA A 196 6.05 15.97 -1.16
N CYS A 197 6.58 15.36 -0.10
CA CYS A 197 7.38 14.15 -0.23
C CYS A 197 7.06 13.14 0.88
N SER A 198 6.78 11.90 0.47
CA SER A 198 6.56 10.79 1.40
C SER A 198 7.86 10.17 1.89
N THR A 199 7.77 9.50 3.03
CA THR A 199 8.86 8.74 3.63
C THR A 199 8.47 7.28 3.65
N GLN A 200 9.32 6.41 3.13
CA GLN A 200 9.16 4.96 3.17
C GLN A 200 9.92 4.35 4.35
N GLY A 201 9.38 3.25 4.89
CA GLY A 201 10.03 2.32 5.81
C GLY A 201 11.04 2.98 6.76
N ASP A 202 12.30 2.71 6.54
CA ASP A 202 13.42 3.18 7.38
C ASP A 202 13.83 4.66 7.16
N GLY A 203 12.91 5.48 6.69
CA GLY A 203 13.14 6.93 6.55
C GLY A 203 13.75 7.35 5.21
N VAL A 204 13.62 6.50 4.19
CA VAL A 204 14.13 6.75 2.84
C VAL A 204 13.10 7.50 1.96
N PRO A 205 13.55 8.20 0.91
CA PRO A 205 12.66 8.77 -0.09
C PRO A 205 11.86 7.73 -0.84
N PRO A 206 10.74 8.11 -1.51
CA PRO A 206 10.11 7.28 -2.52
C PRO A 206 11.12 6.81 -3.56
N THR A 207 10.96 5.56 -4.01
CA THR A 207 12.00 4.88 -4.80
C THR A 207 12.37 5.67 -6.07
N GLU A 208 11.37 6.13 -6.82
CA GLU A 208 11.61 6.86 -8.06
C GLU A 208 12.10 8.31 -7.82
N ALA A 209 11.80 8.91 -6.66
CA ALA A 209 12.25 10.25 -6.28
C ALA A 209 13.62 10.26 -5.60
N ARG A 210 14.23 9.10 -5.31
CA ARG A 210 15.43 8.96 -4.50
C ARG A 210 16.62 9.72 -5.09
N GLU A 211 16.88 9.54 -6.36
CA GLU A 211 18.03 10.16 -7.03
C GLU A 211 17.96 11.70 -6.96
N PHE A 212 16.76 12.25 -7.16
CA PHE A 212 16.52 13.69 -7.00
C PHE A 212 16.69 14.13 -5.54
N CYS A 213 16.13 13.40 -4.58
CA CYS A 213 16.28 13.72 -3.16
C CYS A 213 17.75 13.68 -2.71
N ASP A 214 18.50 12.68 -3.13
CA ASP A 214 19.92 12.55 -2.83
C ASP A 214 20.75 13.64 -3.52
N TRP A 215 20.43 14.02 -4.77
CA TRP A 215 21.02 15.15 -5.48
C TRP A 215 20.83 16.45 -4.69
N LEU A 216 19.62 16.71 -4.20
CA LEU A 216 19.29 17.92 -3.42
C LEU A 216 19.98 17.92 -2.05
N VAL A 217 19.93 16.78 -1.35
CA VAL A 217 20.55 16.61 -0.03
C VAL A 217 22.08 16.71 -0.09
N ALA A 218 22.70 16.24 -1.19
CA ALA A 218 24.14 16.37 -1.43
C ALA A 218 24.58 17.81 -1.77
N GLY A 219 23.66 18.78 -1.82
CA GLY A 219 23.97 20.19 -2.12
C GLY A 219 24.32 20.47 -3.58
N LYS A 220 24.04 19.53 -4.49
CA LYS A 220 24.35 19.65 -5.92
C LYS A 220 23.55 20.77 -6.63
N ALA A 221 22.44 21.23 -6.05
CA ALA A 221 21.71 22.42 -6.52
C ALA A 221 22.48 23.73 -6.31
N GLY A 222 23.57 23.72 -5.54
CA GLY A 222 24.36 24.87 -5.22
C GLY A 222 23.72 25.78 -4.17
N ARG A 223 24.14 27.05 -4.11
CA ARG A 223 23.53 28.03 -3.19
C ARG A 223 22.29 28.65 -3.79
N LEU A 224 21.23 28.73 -2.97
CA LEU A 224 19.88 29.17 -3.37
C LEU A 224 19.36 30.35 -2.52
N PRO A 225 20.10 31.46 -2.39
CA PRO A 225 19.77 32.54 -1.44
C PRO A 225 18.48 33.31 -1.80
N GLY A 226 18.03 33.22 -3.04
CA GLY A 226 16.81 33.89 -3.52
C GLY A 226 15.57 33.01 -3.54
N LEU A 227 15.71 31.75 -3.16
CA LEU A 227 14.62 30.77 -3.22
C LEU A 227 13.83 30.75 -1.90
N HIS A 228 12.50 30.89 -1.98
CA HIS A 228 11.60 30.68 -0.87
C HIS A 228 10.99 29.28 -0.97
N PHE A 229 10.92 28.55 0.13
CA PHE A 229 10.43 27.17 0.09
C PHE A 229 9.57 26.77 1.28
N SER A 230 8.78 25.72 1.11
CA SER A 230 8.15 24.99 2.20
C SER A 230 8.01 23.51 1.84
N VAL A 231 8.00 22.64 2.87
CA VAL A 231 7.94 21.19 2.72
C VAL A 231 6.76 20.63 3.48
N CYS A 232 5.91 19.87 2.79
CA CYS A 232 4.94 18.95 3.37
C CYS A 232 5.59 17.57 3.43
N ALA A 233 6.00 17.15 4.62
CA ALA A 233 6.64 15.89 4.87
C ALA A 233 5.58 14.85 5.27
N LEU A 234 5.43 13.81 4.47
CA LEU A 234 4.42 12.77 4.67
C LEU A 234 5.07 11.50 5.23
N GLY A 235 4.39 10.85 6.18
CA GLY A 235 4.88 9.63 6.81
C GLY A 235 3.82 8.94 7.65
N ASP A 236 4.22 7.86 8.32
CA ASP A 236 3.39 7.15 9.27
C ASP A 236 4.14 7.05 10.61
N ARG A 237 3.51 7.49 11.70
CA ARG A 237 4.09 7.47 13.06
C ARG A 237 4.31 6.07 13.63
N SER A 238 3.76 5.05 12.99
CA SER A 238 4.06 3.66 13.35
C SER A 238 5.50 3.24 13.01
N TYR A 239 6.20 4.01 12.16
CA TYR A 239 7.59 3.80 11.80
C TYR A 239 8.54 4.68 12.60
N THR A 240 9.73 4.15 12.90
CA THR A 240 10.78 4.84 13.69
C THR A 240 11.22 6.16 13.06
N HIS A 241 11.20 6.25 11.73
CA HIS A 241 11.73 7.40 10.97
C HIS A 241 10.61 8.24 10.35
N PHE A 242 9.60 8.58 11.15
CA PHE A 242 8.47 9.42 10.76
C PHE A 242 8.90 10.70 10.05
N CYS A 243 8.41 10.92 8.81
CA CYS A 243 8.65 12.12 7.99
C CYS A 243 10.13 12.45 7.71
N ARG A 244 11.08 11.52 7.90
CA ARG A 244 12.52 11.77 7.82
C ARG A 244 12.97 12.29 6.46
N CYS A 245 12.38 11.81 5.35
CA CYS A 245 12.72 12.29 4.02
C CYS A 245 12.45 13.78 3.89
N GLY A 246 11.22 14.25 4.20
CA GLY A 246 10.89 15.67 4.14
C GLY A 246 11.72 16.52 5.09
N GLN A 247 12.10 15.98 6.28
CA GLN A 247 13.03 16.66 7.20
C GLN A 247 14.42 16.87 6.59
N ARG A 248 14.94 15.85 5.89
CA ARG A 248 16.23 15.96 5.18
C ARG A 248 16.18 17.00 4.06
N LEU A 249 15.11 17.02 3.27
CA LEU A 249 14.92 17.99 2.19
C LEU A 249 14.79 19.43 2.73
N ASP A 250 14.01 19.63 3.79
CA ASP A 250 13.84 20.94 4.45
C ASP A 250 15.18 21.48 4.99
N ASN A 251 15.95 20.61 5.65
CA ASN A 251 17.27 20.97 6.18
C ASN A 251 18.28 21.27 5.05
N ALA A 252 18.26 20.49 3.97
CA ALA A 252 19.16 20.67 2.83
C ALA A 252 18.91 22.01 2.13
N LEU A 253 17.66 22.37 1.85
CA LEU A 253 17.31 23.66 1.26
C LEU A 253 17.74 24.85 2.16
N ALA A 254 17.48 24.74 3.46
CA ALA A 254 17.93 25.76 4.41
C ALA A 254 19.46 25.89 4.45
N ALA A 255 20.21 24.78 4.42
CA ALA A 255 21.67 24.78 4.39
C ALA A 255 22.23 25.39 3.10
N GLN A 256 21.51 25.27 1.98
CA GLN A 256 21.85 25.91 0.70
C GLN A 256 21.50 27.41 0.65
N GLY A 257 20.94 27.97 1.73
CA GLY A 257 20.66 29.39 1.88
C GLY A 257 19.24 29.81 1.49
N SER A 258 18.35 28.87 1.20
CA SER A 258 16.94 29.15 0.88
C SER A 258 16.16 29.57 2.15
N GLN A 259 15.13 30.38 1.96
CA GLN A 259 14.29 30.93 3.05
C GLN A 259 12.97 30.16 3.14
N ARG A 260 12.59 29.76 4.38
CA ARG A 260 11.29 29.13 4.56
C ARG A 260 10.16 30.13 4.38
N LEU A 261 9.28 29.85 3.42
CA LEU A 261 8.03 30.59 3.19
C LEU A 261 7.01 30.31 4.30
N ALA A 262 6.88 29.05 4.64
CA ALA A 262 6.09 28.54 5.75
C ALA A 262 6.88 27.42 6.45
N PRO A 263 6.63 27.15 7.75
CA PRO A 263 7.27 26.04 8.45
C PRO A 263 6.99 24.72 7.74
N ARG A 264 7.95 23.77 7.81
CA ARG A 264 7.70 22.39 7.38
C ARG A 264 6.54 21.80 8.17
N GLN A 265 5.65 21.09 7.48
CA GLN A 265 4.54 20.38 8.10
C GLN A 265 4.79 18.87 8.02
N ASP A 266 4.85 18.21 9.17
CA ASP A 266 4.93 16.76 9.27
C ASP A 266 3.49 16.19 9.36
N VAL A 267 3.10 15.34 8.40
CA VAL A 267 1.74 14.80 8.24
C VAL A 267 1.76 13.30 8.50
N ASN A 268 0.86 12.84 9.37
CA ASN A 268 0.72 11.42 9.67
C ASN A 268 -0.35 10.79 8.79
N LYS A 269 0.01 9.81 7.98
CA LYS A 269 -0.90 9.16 7.02
C LYS A 269 -1.59 10.20 6.11
N GLU A 270 -2.89 10.06 5.88
CA GLU A 270 -3.68 10.97 5.04
C GLU A 270 -4.44 12.04 5.87
N ASP A 271 -3.75 12.70 6.80
CA ASP A 271 -4.34 13.75 7.66
C ASP A 271 -4.59 15.04 6.86
N TRP A 272 -5.70 15.08 6.12
CA TRP A 272 -6.09 16.22 5.29
C TRP A 272 -6.27 17.53 6.04
N PRO A 273 -6.85 17.61 7.25
CA PRO A 273 -6.88 18.83 8.05
C PRO A 273 -5.50 19.46 8.24
N VAL A 274 -4.47 18.66 8.51
CA VAL A 274 -3.09 19.11 8.65
C VAL A 274 -2.52 19.60 7.32
N VAL A 275 -2.81 18.88 6.22
CA VAL A 275 -2.43 19.28 4.86
C VAL A 275 -3.05 20.61 4.46
N GLU A 276 -4.36 20.80 4.70
CA GLU A 276 -5.05 22.08 4.39
C GLU A 276 -4.47 23.24 5.22
N GLY A 277 -4.10 23.00 6.47
CA GLY A 277 -3.39 23.98 7.29
C GLY A 277 -2.05 24.41 6.67
N TRP A 278 -1.28 23.47 6.14
CA TRP A 278 -0.04 23.74 5.43
C TRP A 278 -0.27 24.49 4.12
N VAL A 279 -1.25 24.09 3.33
CA VAL A 279 -1.65 24.79 2.10
C VAL A 279 -1.99 26.25 2.39
N GLN A 280 -2.80 26.50 3.43
CA GLN A 280 -3.16 27.86 3.83
C GLN A 280 -1.94 28.66 4.29
N ALA A 281 -1.04 28.06 5.08
CA ALA A 281 0.20 28.71 5.53
C ALA A 281 1.11 29.09 4.35
N CYS A 282 1.17 28.27 3.29
CA CYS A 282 1.87 28.59 2.05
C CYS A 282 1.25 29.78 1.33
N LEU A 283 -0.08 29.82 1.19
CA LEU A 283 -0.79 30.94 0.57
C LEU A 283 -0.57 32.25 1.36
N ASP A 284 -0.66 32.20 2.68
CA ASP A 284 -0.41 33.36 3.56
C ASP A 284 1.05 33.83 3.46
N GLY A 285 1.98 32.89 3.31
CA GLY A 285 3.40 33.17 3.08
C GLY A 285 3.62 33.91 1.75
N LEU A 286 3.03 33.37 0.67
CA LEU A 286 3.11 33.95 -0.68
C LEU A 286 2.54 35.37 -0.74
N ALA A 287 1.43 35.63 -0.06
CA ALA A 287 0.80 36.97 0.00
C ALA A 287 1.71 38.04 0.63
N ARG A 288 2.71 37.63 1.41
CA ARG A 288 3.68 38.57 2.06
C ARG A 288 4.92 38.84 1.21
N LEU A 289 5.10 38.12 0.12
CA LEU A 289 6.29 38.25 -0.76
C LEU A 289 6.02 39.17 -1.94
N SER A 290 7.05 39.94 -2.33
CA SER A 290 7.07 40.69 -3.58
C SER A 290 7.73 39.85 -4.67
N LEU A 291 6.93 39.01 -5.34
CA LEU A 291 7.39 38.09 -6.36
C LEU A 291 7.27 38.72 -7.76
N ARG A 292 8.20 38.35 -8.66
CA ARG A 292 8.24 38.86 -10.03
C ARG A 292 7.35 38.04 -10.96
N PRO A 293 6.43 38.68 -11.73
CA PRO A 293 5.64 38.00 -12.75
C PRO A 293 6.48 37.45 -13.91
N VAL A 294 5.95 36.45 -14.60
CA VAL A 294 6.60 35.78 -15.75
C VAL A 294 6.98 36.76 -16.88
N GLY A 295 6.22 37.84 -17.04
CA GLY A 295 6.42 38.85 -18.10
C GLY A 295 7.32 40.04 -17.74
N SER A 296 7.87 40.11 -16.50
CA SER A 296 8.73 41.23 -16.11
C SER A 296 10.13 41.05 -16.70
N ALA A 297 10.46 41.85 -17.69
CA ALA A 297 11.76 41.88 -18.33
C ALA A 297 12.88 42.32 -17.35
N ALA A 298 13.64 41.37 -16.86
CA ALA A 298 15.04 41.51 -16.68
C ALA A 298 15.64 40.34 -17.44
N ALA A 299 15.90 40.52 -18.69
CA ALA A 299 16.62 39.57 -19.50
C ALA A 299 18.02 39.45 -18.91
N ASP A 300 18.21 38.46 -18.09
CA ASP A 300 19.55 37.87 -17.94
C ASP A 300 19.72 37.01 -19.19
N PRO A 301 20.76 37.28 -20.01
CA PRO A 301 21.05 36.44 -21.16
C PRO A 301 21.60 35.13 -20.63
N GLY A 302 20.67 34.15 -20.34
CA GLY A 302 21.11 32.79 -20.21
C GLY A 302 21.97 32.40 -21.41
N PRO A 303 22.94 31.48 -21.25
CA PRO A 303 23.86 31.12 -22.32
C PRO A 303 23.04 30.77 -23.57
N LYS A 304 23.30 31.49 -24.65
CA LYS A 304 22.83 31.17 -25.98
C LYS A 304 23.28 29.76 -26.28
N VAL A 305 22.36 28.81 -26.14
CA VAL A 305 22.52 27.53 -26.80
C VAL A 305 22.47 27.87 -28.30
N GLU A 306 23.64 27.83 -28.93
CA GLU A 306 23.75 27.91 -30.36
C GLU A 306 22.80 26.85 -30.94
N ALA A 307 21.98 27.27 -31.88
CA ALA A 307 21.09 26.39 -32.63
C ALA A 307 21.95 25.48 -33.53
N GLY A 308 22.61 24.54 -32.91
CA GLY A 308 23.28 23.42 -33.54
C GLY A 308 22.30 22.27 -33.55
N SER A 309 21.87 21.95 -34.79
CA SER A 309 21.20 20.71 -35.16
C SER A 309 20.13 20.24 -34.19
N ALA A 310 18.85 20.38 -34.55
CA ALA A 310 17.73 19.79 -33.83
C ALA A 310 17.96 18.28 -33.67
N ALA A 311 18.62 17.90 -32.57
CA ALA A 311 18.56 16.54 -32.09
C ALA A 311 17.08 16.27 -31.81
N ALA A 312 16.57 15.19 -32.38
CA ALA A 312 15.24 14.70 -32.08
C ALA A 312 15.05 14.69 -30.56
N PRO A 313 13.89 15.10 -30.04
CA PRO A 313 13.63 15.06 -28.59
C PRO A 313 14.01 13.65 -28.10
N PRO A 314 14.68 13.52 -26.95
CA PRO A 314 15.10 12.22 -26.44
C PRO A 314 13.87 11.32 -26.41
N ALA A 315 14.01 10.12 -26.96
CA ALA A 315 12.91 9.15 -27.00
C ALA A 315 12.36 8.99 -25.57
N LYS A 316 11.04 9.23 -25.40
CA LYS A 316 10.41 9.12 -24.08
C LYS A 316 10.70 7.75 -23.50
N ARG A 317 11.30 7.70 -22.31
CA ARG A 317 11.65 6.45 -21.63
C ARG A 317 10.39 5.74 -21.13
N TRP A 318 10.42 4.41 -21.16
CA TRP A 318 9.41 3.60 -20.51
C TRP A 318 9.54 3.68 -18.99
N GLY A 319 8.41 3.77 -18.27
CA GLY A 319 8.37 3.91 -16.82
C GLY A 319 6.93 3.99 -16.32
N LYS A 320 6.74 4.42 -15.07
CA LYS A 320 5.42 4.53 -14.45
C LYS A 320 4.49 5.51 -15.18
N ALA A 321 5.00 6.66 -15.61
CA ALA A 321 4.19 7.64 -16.35
C ALA A 321 3.85 7.18 -17.78
N ARG A 322 4.69 6.33 -18.37
CA ARG A 322 4.55 5.75 -19.69
C ARG A 322 4.88 4.26 -19.66
N PRO A 323 3.93 3.40 -19.26
CA PRO A 323 4.18 1.97 -19.18
C PRO A 323 4.38 1.34 -20.55
N PHE A 324 5.19 0.30 -20.60
CA PHE A 324 5.41 -0.51 -21.78
C PHE A 324 4.23 -1.49 -21.96
N PRO A 325 3.67 -1.64 -23.16
CA PRO A 325 2.64 -2.64 -23.46
C PRO A 325 3.27 -4.03 -23.61
N GLY A 326 3.65 -4.64 -22.47
CA GLY A 326 4.28 -5.97 -22.45
C GLY A 326 3.29 -7.06 -22.87
N ARG A 327 3.73 -7.96 -23.74
CA ARG A 327 2.90 -9.07 -24.21
C ARG A 327 2.95 -10.23 -23.22
N VAL A 328 1.80 -10.71 -22.79
CA VAL A 328 1.68 -11.87 -21.90
C VAL A 328 2.07 -13.15 -22.64
N LEU A 329 3.07 -13.86 -22.12
CA LEU A 329 3.55 -15.13 -22.67
C LEU A 329 2.92 -16.33 -21.97
N ALA A 330 2.74 -16.24 -20.65
CA ALA A 330 2.14 -17.30 -19.84
C ALA A 330 1.49 -16.74 -18.57
N VAL A 331 0.42 -17.39 -18.13
CA VAL A 331 -0.17 -17.28 -16.80
C VAL A 331 -0.37 -18.70 -16.28
N GLU A 332 0.45 -19.13 -15.34
CA GLU A 332 0.48 -20.52 -14.87
C GLU A 332 0.19 -20.61 -13.38
N GLY A 333 -0.74 -21.47 -12.99
CA GLY A 333 -1.01 -21.77 -11.59
C GLY A 333 0.16 -22.50 -10.92
N LEU A 334 0.55 -22.04 -9.73
CA LEU A 334 1.63 -22.61 -8.94
C LEU A 334 1.11 -23.41 -7.72
N CYS A 335 -0.19 -23.41 -7.48
CA CYS A 335 -0.83 -24.09 -6.38
C CYS A 335 -1.79 -25.17 -6.85
N ALA A 336 -1.92 -26.26 -6.07
CA ALA A 336 -3.01 -27.19 -6.21
C ALA A 336 -4.24 -26.65 -5.47
N VAL A 337 -5.23 -26.16 -6.20
CA VAL A 337 -6.47 -25.59 -5.65
C VAL A 337 -7.53 -26.67 -5.62
N HIS A 338 -8.02 -26.99 -4.41
CA HIS A 338 -9.06 -28.00 -4.18
C HIS A 338 -10.39 -27.41 -3.68
N GLY A 339 -10.38 -26.16 -3.22
CA GLY A 339 -11.54 -25.45 -2.69
C GLY A 339 -11.51 -23.94 -2.87
N LEU A 340 -12.65 -23.28 -2.61
CA LEU A 340 -12.79 -21.82 -2.76
C LEU A 340 -11.95 -21.01 -1.76
N ASP A 341 -11.57 -21.61 -0.62
CA ASP A 341 -10.78 -20.97 0.43
C ASP A 341 -9.26 -21.27 0.30
N ASP A 342 -8.86 -22.01 -0.72
CA ASP A 342 -7.46 -22.32 -0.97
C ASP A 342 -6.74 -21.10 -1.53
N LYS A 343 -5.48 -20.90 -1.09
CA LYS A 343 -4.61 -19.92 -1.72
C LYS A 343 -4.33 -20.33 -3.15
N ASN A 344 -4.51 -19.40 -4.06
CA ASN A 344 -4.09 -19.55 -5.43
C ASN A 344 -2.96 -18.56 -5.72
N THR A 345 -1.92 -19.02 -6.40
CA THR A 345 -0.75 -18.22 -6.76
C THR A 345 -0.37 -18.56 -8.19
N PHE A 346 -0.01 -17.55 -8.96
CA PHE A 346 0.31 -17.67 -10.40
C PHE A 346 1.70 -17.18 -10.68
N ARG A 347 2.31 -17.75 -11.71
CA ARG A 347 3.45 -17.17 -12.42
C ARG A 347 2.91 -16.43 -13.63
N LEU A 348 3.13 -15.14 -13.70
CA LEU A 348 2.94 -14.32 -14.89
C LEU A 348 4.29 -14.21 -15.61
N GLU A 349 4.33 -14.46 -16.91
CA GLU A 349 5.48 -14.18 -17.77
C GLU A 349 5.10 -13.20 -18.87
N CYS A 350 5.88 -12.12 -19.01
CA CYS A 350 5.70 -11.10 -20.03
C CYS A 350 6.95 -10.94 -20.89
N ASP A 351 6.73 -10.66 -22.18
CA ASP A 351 7.76 -10.28 -23.15
C ASP A 351 7.97 -8.75 -23.07
N LEU A 352 9.21 -8.35 -22.86
CA LEU A 352 9.65 -6.97 -22.90
C LEU A 352 10.07 -6.52 -24.31
N GLY A 353 10.17 -7.47 -25.27
CA GLY A 353 10.52 -7.21 -26.67
C GLY A 353 11.72 -6.27 -26.82
N ASP A 354 11.62 -5.35 -27.77
CA ASP A 354 12.65 -4.34 -28.07
C ASP A 354 12.49 -3.04 -27.25
N SER A 355 11.83 -3.09 -26.10
CA SER A 355 11.60 -1.92 -25.24
C SER A 355 12.87 -1.27 -24.70
N GLY A 356 13.96 -2.01 -24.63
CA GLY A 356 15.19 -1.63 -23.92
C GLY A 356 15.05 -1.64 -22.40
N LEU A 357 13.91 -2.11 -21.86
CA LEU A 357 13.75 -2.30 -20.43
C LEU A 357 14.67 -3.41 -19.93
N THR A 358 15.39 -3.10 -18.87
CA THR A 358 16.25 -4.05 -18.15
C THR A 358 15.86 -4.06 -16.68
N TYR A 359 16.08 -5.19 -16.03
CA TYR A 359 15.86 -5.32 -14.58
C TYR A 359 17.03 -6.06 -13.94
N LEU A 360 17.12 -5.94 -12.63
CA LEU A 360 18.04 -6.70 -11.80
C LEU A 360 17.25 -7.55 -10.80
N PRO A 361 17.78 -8.68 -10.35
CA PRO A 361 17.20 -9.41 -9.21
C PRO A 361 16.97 -8.49 -8.01
N GLY A 362 15.76 -8.54 -7.45
CA GLY A 362 15.31 -7.64 -6.38
C GLY A 362 14.50 -6.43 -6.88
N ASP A 363 14.40 -6.19 -8.19
CA ASP A 363 13.43 -5.24 -8.75
C ASP A 363 12.00 -5.82 -8.73
N ALA A 364 11.00 -4.95 -8.88
CA ALA A 364 9.60 -5.33 -8.98
C ALA A 364 9.02 -5.01 -10.36
N LEU A 365 8.03 -5.79 -10.78
CA LEU A 365 7.22 -5.54 -11.96
C LEU A 365 5.98 -4.74 -11.56
N GLY A 366 5.84 -3.53 -12.06
CA GLY A 366 4.65 -2.70 -11.90
C GLY A 366 3.64 -3.02 -13.00
N ILE A 367 2.41 -3.38 -12.62
CA ILE A 367 1.32 -3.73 -13.54
C ILE A 367 0.14 -2.79 -13.34
N TYR A 368 -0.32 -2.15 -14.41
CA TYR A 368 -1.56 -1.38 -14.41
C TYR A 368 -2.75 -2.31 -14.63
N PRO A 369 -3.60 -2.51 -13.60
CA PRO A 369 -4.75 -3.38 -13.72
C PRO A 369 -5.94 -2.66 -14.37
N ARG A 370 -6.95 -3.46 -14.74
CA ARG A 370 -8.31 -2.97 -15.00
C ARG A 370 -9.24 -3.45 -13.91
N ASN A 371 -10.21 -2.63 -13.53
CA ASN A 371 -11.29 -3.06 -12.64
C ASN A 371 -12.12 -4.16 -13.30
N ASP A 372 -12.75 -4.99 -12.47
CA ASP A 372 -13.66 -6.00 -12.96
C ASP A 372 -14.88 -5.34 -13.65
N PRO A 373 -15.22 -5.73 -14.91
CA PRO A 373 -16.36 -5.17 -15.62
C PRO A 373 -17.67 -5.24 -14.81
N LYS A 374 -17.83 -6.26 -13.99
CA LYS A 374 -19.01 -6.39 -13.13
C LYS A 374 -19.11 -5.24 -12.14
N TYR A 375 -18.00 -4.87 -11.47
CA TYR A 375 -18.02 -3.73 -10.53
C TYR A 375 -18.17 -2.40 -11.25
N VAL A 376 -17.65 -2.27 -12.47
CA VAL A 376 -17.85 -1.08 -13.32
C VAL A 376 -19.33 -0.92 -13.65
N GLU A 377 -19.99 -1.99 -14.15
CA GLU A 377 -21.42 -1.95 -14.51
C GLU A 377 -22.30 -1.71 -13.26
N GLU A 378 -22.01 -2.38 -12.14
CA GLU A 378 -22.71 -2.13 -10.88
C GLU A 378 -22.64 -0.66 -10.46
N LEU A 379 -21.49 0.00 -10.64
CA LEU A 379 -21.34 1.39 -10.26
C LEU A 379 -22.06 2.32 -11.23
N VAL A 380 -22.00 2.07 -12.55
CA VAL A 380 -22.74 2.79 -13.59
C VAL A 380 -24.25 2.70 -13.33
N GLU A 381 -24.74 1.48 -12.97
CA GLU A 381 -26.17 1.25 -12.65
C GLU A 381 -26.58 2.03 -11.39
N VAL A 382 -25.78 1.98 -10.32
CA VAL A 382 -26.09 2.70 -9.05
C VAL A 382 -26.12 4.21 -9.24
N MET A 383 -25.24 4.74 -10.11
CA MET A 383 -25.27 6.16 -10.47
C MET A 383 -26.41 6.53 -11.43
N ALA A 384 -27.18 5.57 -11.94
CA ALA A 384 -28.16 5.74 -13.02
C ALA A 384 -27.58 6.52 -14.22
N ALA A 385 -26.31 6.25 -14.56
CA ALA A 385 -25.55 6.99 -15.57
C ALA A 385 -25.52 6.25 -16.91
N ASP A 386 -25.27 7.01 -17.99
CA ASP A 386 -24.91 6.43 -19.28
C ASP A 386 -23.41 6.12 -19.29
N GLY A 387 -23.06 4.84 -19.28
CA GLY A 387 -21.66 4.40 -19.31
C GLY A 387 -20.90 4.81 -20.58
N SER A 388 -21.61 5.19 -21.66
CA SER A 388 -21.02 5.69 -22.92
C SER A 388 -20.73 7.20 -22.91
N GLN A 389 -21.25 7.95 -21.91
CA GLN A 389 -20.96 9.38 -21.80
C GLN A 389 -19.46 9.66 -21.67
N LEU A 390 -19.00 10.71 -22.36
CA LEU A 390 -17.60 11.09 -22.29
C LEU A 390 -17.30 11.89 -21.02
N VAL A 391 -16.18 11.55 -20.38
CA VAL A 391 -15.63 12.23 -19.21
C VAL A 391 -14.18 12.61 -19.48
N PRO A 392 -13.66 13.71 -18.91
CA PRO A 392 -12.26 14.09 -19.09
C PRO A 392 -11.33 12.98 -18.59
N THR A 393 -10.27 12.69 -19.35
CA THR A 393 -9.22 11.77 -18.89
C THR A 393 -8.49 12.41 -17.72
N PRO A 394 -8.35 11.73 -16.56
CA PRO A 394 -7.66 12.29 -15.41
C PRO A 394 -6.19 12.63 -15.72
N ALA A 395 -5.68 13.71 -15.13
CA ALA A 395 -4.30 14.14 -15.33
C ALA A 395 -3.27 13.06 -14.94
N TRP A 396 -3.58 12.27 -13.92
CA TRP A 396 -2.72 11.18 -13.42
C TRP A 396 -2.76 9.89 -14.25
N HIS A 397 -3.67 9.76 -15.22
CA HIS A 397 -3.68 8.59 -16.10
C HIS A 397 -2.37 8.54 -16.89
N TYR A 398 -1.78 7.36 -17.01
CA TYR A 398 -0.52 7.15 -17.69
C TYR A 398 -0.63 7.48 -19.21
N GLU A 399 0.52 7.75 -19.85
CA GLU A 399 0.60 7.86 -21.30
C GLU A 399 0.45 6.47 -21.94
N ASP A 400 -0.61 6.28 -22.72
CA ASP A 400 -0.81 5.07 -23.49
C ASP A 400 0.01 5.12 -24.80
N ALA A 401 0.97 4.22 -24.93
CA ALA A 401 1.84 4.16 -26.10
C ALA A 401 1.08 3.85 -27.41
N SER A 402 -0.08 3.22 -27.36
CA SER A 402 -0.92 2.93 -28.49
C SER A 402 -1.73 4.16 -28.97
N HIS A 403 -1.82 5.19 -28.16
CA HIS A 403 -2.57 6.41 -28.50
C HIS A 403 -1.66 7.47 -29.14
N PRO A 404 -1.97 8.03 -30.33
CA PRO A 404 -1.10 8.99 -31.04
C PRO A 404 -0.70 10.23 -30.26
N GLY A 405 -1.54 10.70 -29.30
CA GLY A 405 -1.28 11.84 -28.42
C GLY A 405 -0.68 11.46 -27.05
N GLY A 406 -0.35 10.19 -26.84
CA GLY A 406 0.09 9.65 -25.54
C GLY A 406 -1.07 9.32 -24.60
N LYS A 407 -2.18 10.02 -24.62
CA LYS A 407 -3.44 9.66 -23.96
C LYS A 407 -4.60 10.44 -24.61
N PRO A 408 -5.84 9.88 -24.61
CA PRO A 408 -7.01 10.60 -25.10
C PRO A 408 -7.38 11.74 -24.14
N ASP A 409 -7.95 12.83 -24.67
CA ASP A 409 -8.47 13.94 -23.85
C ASP A 409 -9.70 13.52 -23.04
N GLN A 410 -10.49 12.59 -23.57
CA GLN A 410 -11.72 12.07 -22.96
C GLN A 410 -11.79 10.55 -23.10
N LEU A 411 -12.39 9.93 -22.10
CA LEU A 411 -12.74 8.51 -22.07
C LEU A 411 -14.25 8.35 -21.92
N THR A 412 -14.79 7.18 -22.29
CA THR A 412 -16.14 6.86 -21.83
C THR A 412 -16.14 6.71 -20.29
N LEU A 413 -17.26 6.99 -19.64
CA LEU A 413 -17.38 6.79 -18.19
C LEU A 413 -17.01 5.35 -17.80
N ARG A 414 -17.42 4.37 -18.61
CA ARG A 414 -17.09 2.95 -18.42
C ARG A 414 -15.59 2.70 -18.48
N ASP A 415 -14.88 3.24 -19.48
CA ASP A 415 -13.43 3.09 -19.61
C ASP A 415 -12.69 3.84 -18.50
N ALA A 416 -13.13 5.03 -18.14
CA ALA A 416 -12.55 5.77 -17.03
C ALA A 416 -12.65 4.99 -15.70
N LEU A 417 -13.83 4.41 -15.40
CA LEU A 417 -14.02 3.57 -14.22
C LEU A 417 -13.21 2.26 -14.30
N ALA A 418 -13.04 1.71 -15.51
CA ALA A 418 -12.27 0.48 -15.70
C ALA A 418 -10.76 0.68 -15.48
N MET A 419 -10.19 1.83 -15.88
CA MET A 419 -8.75 2.02 -15.99
C MET A 419 -8.17 3.11 -15.07
N CYS A 420 -8.99 4.09 -14.64
CA CYS A 420 -8.44 5.27 -13.96
C CYS A 420 -8.73 5.34 -12.47
N TYR A 421 -9.81 4.72 -11.98
CA TYR A 421 -10.29 4.93 -10.62
C TYR A 421 -10.34 3.66 -9.78
N ASP A 422 -9.94 3.75 -8.51
CA ASP A 422 -10.14 2.68 -7.53
C ASP A 422 -11.60 2.67 -7.05
N LEU A 423 -12.32 1.58 -7.33
CA LEU A 423 -13.73 1.41 -6.98
C LEU A 423 -13.92 0.74 -5.61
N ARG A 424 -12.81 0.37 -4.91
CA ARG A 424 -12.85 -0.39 -3.66
C ARG A 424 -12.52 0.44 -2.43
N SER A 425 -11.70 1.48 -2.58
CA SER A 425 -11.18 2.27 -1.46
C SER A 425 -11.85 3.65 -1.43
N PRO A 426 -13.05 3.77 -0.83
CA PRO A 426 -13.75 5.06 -0.79
C PRO A 426 -12.99 6.08 0.06
N LYS A 427 -13.11 7.36 -0.32
CA LYS A 427 -12.56 8.49 0.44
C LYS A 427 -13.60 9.06 1.41
N PRO A 428 -13.18 9.68 2.54
CA PRO A 428 -14.09 10.42 3.44
C PRO A 428 -14.88 11.54 2.73
N GLU A 429 -14.33 12.12 1.65
CA GLU A 429 -14.98 13.14 0.82
C GLU A 429 -16.30 12.63 0.22
N LEU A 430 -16.39 11.34 -0.12
CA LEU A 430 -17.62 10.73 -0.62
C LEU A 430 -18.75 10.85 0.41
N LEU A 431 -18.46 10.62 1.69
CA LEU A 431 -19.45 10.76 2.77
C LEU A 431 -19.92 12.21 2.91
N LYS A 432 -19.01 13.18 2.78
CA LYS A 432 -19.33 14.61 2.82
C LYS A 432 -20.22 15.03 1.65
N LEU A 433 -19.90 14.58 0.43
CA LEU A 433 -20.71 14.85 -0.76
C LEU A 433 -22.12 14.25 -0.66
N LEU A 434 -22.23 13.03 -0.16
CA LEU A 434 -23.52 12.38 0.09
C LEU A 434 -24.35 13.18 1.12
N SER A 435 -23.71 13.64 2.20
CA SER A 435 -24.40 14.48 3.19
C SER A 435 -24.90 15.80 2.60
N GLN A 436 -24.10 16.47 1.79
CA GLN A 436 -24.49 17.70 1.12
C GLN A 436 -25.65 17.47 0.13
N ALA A 437 -25.64 16.36 -0.61
CA ALA A 437 -26.70 16.02 -1.54
C ALA A 437 -28.03 15.73 -0.82
N LEU A 438 -28.00 15.04 0.33
CA LEU A 438 -29.21 14.77 1.15
C LEU A 438 -29.77 16.05 1.77
N LEU A 439 -28.93 16.91 2.35
CA LEU A 439 -29.35 18.19 2.95
C LEU A 439 -29.77 19.22 1.92
N GLY A 440 -29.13 19.29 0.76
CA GLY A 440 -29.52 20.18 -0.34
C GLY A 440 -30.87 19.80 -0.96
N GLY A 441 -31.23 18.52 -0.94
CA GLY A 441 -32.53 18.03 -1.38
C GLY A 441 -33.68 18.53 -0.48
N GLU A 442 -33.47 18.58 0.84
CA GLU A 442 -34.45 19.10 1.79
C GLU A 442 -34.72 20.62 1.61
N ALA A 443 -33.66 21.40 1.34
CA ALA A 443 -33.79 22.83 1.11
C ALA A 443 -34.53 23.16 -0.22
N ALA A 444 -34.34 22.34 -1.25
CA ALA A 444 -35.05 22.48 -2.52
C ALA A 444 -36.54 22.09 -2.43
N GLN A 445 -36.89 21.11 -1.58
CA GLN A 445 -38.27 20.74 -1.35
C GLN A 445 -39.02 21.75 -0.48
N GLN A 446 -38.36 22.42 0.44
CA GLN A 446 -38.95 23.51 1.26
C GLN A 446 -39.16 24.82 0.47
N GLN A 447 -38.43 25.08 -0.59
CA GLN A 447 -38.56 26.25 -1.43
C GLN A 447 -39.58 26.09 -2.60
N GLY A 448 -40.07 24.86 -2.85
CA GLY A 448 -41.00 24.55 -3.92
C GLY A 448 -42.50 24.83 -3.59
N ALA A 449 -42.82 25.28 -2.39
CA ALA A 449 -44.21 25.58 -1.99
C ALA A 449 -44.45 27.08 -1.80
N ALA A 450 -44.28 27.88 -2.88
CA ALA A 450 -44.85 29.23 -2.93
C ALA A 450 -46.18 29.19 -3.68
N PRO A 451 -47.29 29.69 -3.13
CA PRO A 451 -48.59 29.71 -3.82
C PRO A 451 -48.55 30.67 -5.00
N GLY A 452 -48.76 30.15 -6.21
CA GLY A 452 -48.94 30.94 -7.40
C GLY A 452 -50.25 31.75 -7.33
N PRO A 453 -50.31 32.91 -8.00
CA PRO A 453 -51.48 33.80 -7.93
C PRO A 453 -52.72 33.14 -8.62
N PRO A 454 -53.96 33.46 -8.18
CA PRO A 454 -55.18 32.81 -8.65
C PRO A 454 -55.47 33.13 -10.10
N ALA A 455 -55.57 32.09 -10.91
CA ALA A 455 -56.03 32.23 -12.33
C ALA A 455 -57.53 32.49 -12.36
N LYS A 456 -57.92 33.48 -13.14
CA LYS A 456 -59.29 33.91 -13.38
C LYS A 456 -60.08 32.81 -14.06
N THR A 457 -61.20 32.44 -13.45
CA THR A 457 -62.25 31.62 -13.97
C THR A 457 -62.87 32.16 -15.24
N LEU A 458 -62.95 31.33 -16.29
CA LEU A 458 -63.98 31.36 -17.29
C LEU A 458 -64.69 29.99 -17.30
N GLY A 459 -65.93 30.04 -16.91
CA GLY A 459 -66.81 28.90 -16.84
C GLY A 459 -67.31 28.43 -18.22
N VAL A 460 -67.69 27.17 -18.26
CA VAL A 460 -68.92 26.63 -18.85
C VAL A 460 -68.98 25.09 -18.76
N GLY A 461 -70.09 24.52 -18.24
CA GLY A 461 -70.64 23.30 -18.79
C GLY A 461 -70.57 22.03 -17.87
N SER A 462 -71.62 21.83 -17.18
CA SER A 462 -72.05 20.65 -16.47
C SER A 462 -71.84 19.33 -17.22
N ARG A 463 -71.43 18.28 -16.50
CA ARG A 463 -72.16 17.01 -16.44
C ARG A 463 -71.66 16.05 -15.33
N SER A 464 -72.58 15.50 -14.64
CA SER A 464 -72.55 14.54 -13.54
C SER A 464 -71.86 13.21 -13.89
N GLY A 465 -71.09 12.63 -12.91
CA GLY A 465 -70.64 11.27 -12.93
C GLY A 465 -70.01 10.92 -11.60
N ARG A 466 -70.71 10.09 -10.81
CA ARG A 466 -70.23 9.48 -9.57
C ARG A 466 -68.98 8.64 -9.76
N GLY A 467 -68.00 8.71 -8.82
CA GLY A 467 -66.87 7.81 -8.74
C GLY A 467 -66.05 8.10 -7.50
N SER A 468 -66.41 7.53 -6.39
CA SER A 468 -65.69 7.51 -5.12
C SER A 468 -64.47 6.61 -5.21
N GLY A 469 -63.33 7.06 -4.68
CA GLY A 469 -62.22 6.20 -4.24
C GLY A 469 -60.91 6.34 -4.96
N ALA A 470 -60.18 7.45 -4.82
CA ALA A 470 -58.73 7.50 -5.16
C ALA A 470 -57.96 8.62 -4.46
N LEU A 471 -58.23 8.98 -3.24
CA LEU A 471 -57.52 10.03 -2.51
C LEU A 471 -56.65 9.51 -1.32
N GLY A 472 -56.54 8.18 -1.15
CA GLY A 472 -55.80 7.61 -0.03
C GLY A 472 -54.40 7.02 -0.35
N ARG A 473 -54.00 6.94 -1.65
CA ARG A 473 -52.77 6.23 -2.04
C ARG A 473 -51.60 7.13 -2.46
N SER A 474 -51.82 8.37 -2.73
CA SER A 474 -50.74 9.31 -3.14
C SER A 474 -49.96 9.84 -1.93
N ALA A 475 -50.65 10.25 -0.87
CA ALA A 475 -50.02 10.83 0.32
C ALA A 475 -49.17 9.80 1.12
N ALA A 476 -49.56 8.51 1.11
CA ALA A 476 -48.80 7.47 1.78
C ALA A 476 -47.48 7.10 1.05
N LYS A 477 -47.35 7.36 -0.26
CA LYS A 477 -46.15 7.11 -1.05
C LYS A 477 -45.14 8.26 -0.95
N GLU A 478 -45.58 9.48 -0.84
CA GLU A 478 -44.73 10.65 -0.65
C GLU A 478 -44.12 10.72 0.75
N GLY A 479 -44.87 10.30 1.79
CA GLY A 479 -44.36 10.23 3.17
C GLY A 479 -43.27 9.17 3.35
N ALA A 480 -43.40 8.00 2.73
CA ALA A 480 -42.38 6.95 2.83
C ALA A 480 -41.05 7.30 2.16
N GLY A 481 -41.07 8.14 1.12
CA GLY A 481 -39.85 8.67 0.49
C GLY A 481 -39.12 9.68 1.37
N SER A 482 -39.86 10.59 2.01
CA SER A 482 -39.35 11.60 2.92
C SER A 482 -38.70 10.99 4.15
N ASP A 483 -39.32 9.96 4.75
CA ASP A 483 -38.81 9.31 5.95
C ASP A 483 -37.50 8.54 5.67
N ALA A 484 -37.36 7.97 4.46
CA ALA A 484 -36.12 7.28 4.05
C ALA A 484 -34.95 8.27 3.83
N VAL A 485 -35.21 9.44 3.22
CA VAL A 485 -34.20 10.49 3.04
C VAL A 485 -33.73 11.00 4.42
N ALA A 486 -34.66 11.32 5.30
CA ALA A 486 -34.36 11.79 6.65
C ALA A 486 -33.56 10.76 7.47
N ALA A 487 -33.89 9.46 7.35
CA ALA A 487 -33.13 8.40 8.02
C ALA A 487 -31.71 8.28 7.51
N GLN A 488 -31.49 8.35 6.19
CA GLN A 488 -30.15 8.32 5.59
C GLN A 488 -29.34 9.57 5.98
N ALA A 489 -29.94 10.76 5.97
CA ALA A 489 -29.31 12.00 6.39
C ALA A 489 -28.91 11.97 7.87
N ALA A 490 -29.76 11.45 8.76
CA ALA A 490 -29.46 11.29 10.19
C ALA A 490 -28.31 10.30 10.43
N ALA A 491 -28.31 9.15 9.74
CA ALA A 491 -27.25 8.15 9.84
C ALA A 491 -25.90 8.71 9.41
N LEU A 492 -25.86 9.44 8.28
CA LEU A 492 -24.64 10.03 7.74
C LEU A 492 -24.15 11.19 8.61
N SER A 493 -25.08 12.02 9.14
CA SER A 493 -24.74 13.10 10.09
C SER A 493 -24.11 12.55 11.38
N SER A 494 -24.66 11.47 11.92
CA SER A 494 -24.09 10.78 13.07
C SER A 494 -22.69 10.24 12.80
N LEU A 495 -22.46 9.63 11.62
CA LEU A 495 -21.14 9.15 11.20
C LEU A 495 -20.14 10.30 11.08
N LEU A 496 -20.52 11.41 10.47
CA LEU A 496 -19.67 12.59 10.32
C LEU A 496 -19.38 13.27 11.67
N ALA A 497 -20.35 13.31 12.57
CA ALA A 497 -20.19 13.86 13.92
C ALA A 497 -19.23 13.02 14.79
N GLY A 498 -19.07 11.73 14.51
CA GLY A 498 -18.11 10.83 15.16
C GLY A 498 -16.64 11.13 14.85
N GLY A 499 -16.35 12.10 13.98
CA GLY A 499 -15.00 12.53 13.62
C GLY A 499 -14.28 11.58 12.64
N SER A 500 -12.99 11.87 12.40
CA SER A 500 -12.18 11.12 11.42
C SER A 500 -12.07 9.63 11.76
N SER A 501 -11.88 9.28 13.02
CA SER A 501 -11.74 7.88 13.46
C SER A 501 -13.00 7.03 13.18
N ALA A 502 -14.19 7.59 13.39
CA ALA A 502 -15.43 6.89 13.07
C ALA A 502 -15.63 6.73 11.55
N GLN A 503 -15.27 7.75 10.77
CA GLN A 503 -15.32 7.71 9.31
C GLN A 503 -14.33 6.69 8.76
N GLU A 504 -13.08 6.69 9.23
CA GLU A 504 -12.05 5.72 8.85
C GLU A 504 -12.48 4.29 9.18
N SER A 505 -12.92 4.03 10.41
CA SER A 505 -13.42 2.71 10.81
C SER A 505 -14.60 2.23 9.95
N TYR A 506 -15.50 3.15 9.56
CA TYR A 506 -16.61 2.83 8.64
C TYR A 506 -16.10 2.48 7.24
N LEU A 507 -15.11 3.19 6.72
CA LEU A 507 -14.56 3.00 5.38
C LEU A 507 -13.59 1.80 5.32
N GLU A 508 -12.75 1.62 6.33
CA GLU A 508 -11.78 0.51 6.43
C GLU A 508 -12.41 -0.87 6.58
N GLY A 509 -13.68 -0.94 6.95
CA GLY A 509 -14.41 -2.20 7.09
C GLY A 509 -14.60 -3.01 5.79
N GLY A 510 -13.85 -2.72 4.72
CA GLY A 510 -13.92 -3.44 3.44
C GLY A 510 -15.13 -3.09 2.57
N ARG A 511 -15.76 -1.93 2.81
CA ARG A 511 -16.82 -1.39 1.97
C ARG A 511 -16.24 -0.84 0.67
N HIS A 512 -16.86 -1.21 -0.44
CA HIS A 512 -16.57 -0.62 -1.74
C HIS A 512 -17.40 0.65 -1.97
N VAL A 513 -17.01 1.46 -2.93
CA VAL A 513 -17.74 2.68 -3.31
C VAL A 513 -19.21 2.40 -3.62
N VAL A 514 -19.47 1.30 -4.35
CA VAL A 514 -20.84 0.87 -4.69
C VAL A 514 -21.70 0.55 -3.46
N ASP A 515 -21.11 0.01 -2.40
CA ASP A 515 -21.84 -0.30 -1.16
C ASP A 515 -22.29 0.98 -0.46
N ILE A 516 -21.43 1.99 -0.45
CA ILE A 516 -21.74 3.29 0.15
C ILE A 516 -22.83 4.00 -0.64
N LEU A 517 -22.72 4.06 -1.97
CA LEU A 517 -23.75 4.66 -2.81
C LEU A 517 -25.10 3.95 -2.68
N ARG A 518 -25.10 2.62 -2.54
CA ARG A 518 -26.33 1.85 -2.26
C ARG A 518 -26.90 2.13 -0.88
N CYS A 519 -26.07 2.28 0.15
CA CYS A 519 -26.53 2.65 1.50
C CYS A 519 -27.19 4.03 1.56
N PHE A 520 -26.70 4.97 0.78
CA PHE A 520 -27.19 6.35 0.72
C PHE A 520 -27.84 6.66 -0.64
N SER A 521 -28.67 5.75 -1.11
CA SER A 521 -29.29 5.81 -2.45
C SER A 521 -30.23 7.00 -2.68
N ALA A 522 -30.68 7.68 -1.62
CA ALA A 522 -31.45 8.90 -1.71
C ALA A 522 -30.57 10.14 -2.03
N ALA A 523 -29.25 10.03 -1.86
CA ALA A 523 -28.30 11.06 -2.29
C ALA A 523 -28.00 10.90 -3.78
N HIS A 524 -28.62 11.70 -4.60
CA HIS A 524 -28.36 11.70 -6.04
C HIS A 524 -27.11 12.47 -6.38
N LEU A 525 -25.99 11.77 -6.60
CA LEU A 525 -24.73 12.33 -7.10
C LEU A 525 -24.64 12.12 -8.61
N ASN A 526 -24.21 13.16 -9.34
CA ASN A 526 -23.89 12.99 -10.75
C ASN A 526 -22.53 12.28 -10.92
N PRO A 527 -22.25 11.67 -12.09
CA PRO A 527 -21.00 10.96 -12.33
C PRO A 527 -19.73 11.77 -12.06
N SER A 528 -19.71 13.07 -12.41
CA SER A 528 -18.53 13.92 -12.17
C SER A 528 -18.25 14.12 -10.67
N GLN A 529 -19.30 14.23 -9.83
CA GLN A 529 -19.15 14.31 -8.39
C GLN A 529 -18.61 13.02 -7.81
N VAL A 530 -19.11 11.87 -8.29
CA VAL A 530 -18.59 10.56 -7.85
C VAL A 530 -17.13 10.40 -8.26
N LEU A 531 -16.79 10.63 -9.53
CA LEU A 531 -15.41 10.54 -10.03
C LEU A 531 -14.45 11.45 -9.24
N GLY A 532 -14.86 12.66 -8.87
CA GLY A 532 -14.07 13.58 -8.06
C GLY A 532 -13.79 13.07 -6.64
N ALA A 533 -14.62 12.16 -6.14
CA ALA A 533 -14.47 11.53 -4.82
C ALA A 533 -13.76 10.17 -4.85
N LEU A 534 -13.38 9.66 -6.03
CA LEU A 534 -12.64 8.39 -6.14
C LEU A 534 -11.12 8.60 -6.03
N ARG A 535 -10.42 7.53 -5.65
CA ARG A 535 -8.95 7.47 -5.69
C ARG A 535 -8.47 7.09 -7.08
N PRO A 536 -7.23 7.46 -7.47
CA PRO A 536 -6.58 6.88 -8.65
C PRO A 536 -6.45 5.36 -8.52
N LEU A 537 -6.65 4.65 -9.63
CA LEU A 537 -6.30 3.24 -9.73
C LEU A 537 -4.79 3.13 -9.95
N LEU A 538 -4.06 2.81 -8.89
CA LEU A 538 -2.61 2.68 -8.92
C LEU A 538 -2.17 1.33 -9.52
N PRO A 539 -0.99 1.25 -10.15
CA PRO A 539 -0.36 -0.02 -10.49
C PRO A 539 -0.06 -0.83 -9.23
N ARG A 540 0.09 -2.13 -9.39
CA ARG A 540 0.53 -3.03 -8.32
C ARG A 540 1.92 -3.53 -8.62
N LEU A 541 2.78 -3.53 -7.59
CA LEU A 541 4.15 -4.01 -7.65
C LEU A 541 4.20 -5.49 -7.24
N TYR A 542 4.93 -6.26 -8.01
CA TYR A 542 5.19 -7.67 -7.72
C TYR A 542 6.67 -7.94 -7.88
N SER A 543 7.31 -8.52 -6.86
CA SER A 543 8.73 -8.86 -6.92
C SER A 543 9.01 -9.78 -8.09
N ILE A 544 10.04 -9.48 -8.89
CA ILE A 544 10.42 -10.25 -10.07
C ILE A 544 11.01 -11.59 -9.64
N SER A 545 10.54 -12.68 -10.24
CA SER A 545 10.95 -14.05 -9.92
C SER A 545 11.86 -14.71 -10.95
N SER A 546 12.20 -14.02 -12.07
CA SER A 546 13.12 -14.45 -13.12
C SER A 546 14.48 -13.78 -13.01
N SER A 547 15.47 -14.30 -13.73
CA SER A 547 16.77 -13.67 -13.95
C SER A 547 16.89 -13.18 -15.40
N PRO A 548 17.43 -11.97 -15.64
CA PRO A 548 17.69 -11.51 -17.02
C PRO A 548 18.79 -12.32 -17.73
N LEU A 549 19.58 -13.10 -16.98
CA LEU A 549 20.55 -14.02 -17.57
C LEU A 549 19.90 -15.27 -18.18
N GLU A 550 18.70 -15.64 -17.72
CA GLU A 550 17.91 -16.74 -18.29
C GLU A 550 17.30 -16.30 -19.64
N HIS A 551 16.59 -15.17 -19.62
CA HIS A 551 15.94 -14.58 -20.79
C HIS A 551 15.98 -13.04 -20.70
N PRO A 552 16.88 -12.36 -21.43
CA PRO A 552 17.06 -10.91 -21.32
C PRO A 552 15.82 -10.07 -21.64
N THR A 553 14.94 -10.58 -22.51
CA THR A 553 13.71 -9.88 -22.94
C THR A 553 12.45 -10.38 -22.26
N ARG A 554 12.57 -11.17 -21.20
CA ARG A 554 11.40 -11.71 -20.50
C ARG A 554 11.46 -11.38 -19.02
N VAL A 555 10.30 -11.18 -18.43
CA VAL A 555 10.16 -10.94 -16.99
C VAL A 555 9.07 -11.83 -16.42
N GLN A 556 9.33 -12.43 -15.26
CA GLN A 556 8.36 -13.23 -14.52
C GLN A 556 8.07 -12.62 -13.16
N ALA A 557 6.80 -12.66 -12.75
CA ALA A 557 6.34 -12.28 -11.42
C ALA A 557 5.51 -13.38 -10.79
N THR A 558 5.57 -13.51 -9.47
CA THR A 558 4.79 -14.48 -8.69
C THR A 558 3.68 -13.73 -7.94
N ILE A 559 2.42 -14.02 -8.27
CA ILE A 559 1.25 -13.24 -7.86
C ILE A 559 0.28 -14.12 -7.08
N ALA A 560 0.03 -13.80 -5.80
CA ALA A 560 -1.03 -14.42 -5.03
C ALA A 560 -2.39 -13.82 -5.40
N GLU A 561 -3.37 -14.66 -5.67
CA GLU A 561 -4.74 -14.25 -5.91
C GLU A 561 -5.38 -13.79 -4.59
N VAL A 562 -6.04 -12.64 -4.63
CA VAL A 562 -6.72 -12.07 -3.47
C VAL A 562 -8.23 -12.24 -3.66
N LYS A 563 -8.83 -13.07 -2.82
CA LYS A 563 -10.28 -13.26 -2.69
C LYS A 563 -10.63 -13.29 -1.20
N TYR A 564 -11.65 -12.54 -0.80
CA TYR A 564 -12.10 -12.47 0.58
C TYR A 564 -13.60 -12.16 0.67
N LYS A 565 -14.19 -12.40 1.84
CA LYS A 565 -15.59 -12.04 2.11
C LYS A 565 -15.62 -10.75 2.96
N ALA A 566 -16.41 -9.78 2.56
CA ALA A 566 -16.69 -8.58 3.33
C ALA A 566 -18.12 -8.09 3.04
N HIS A 567 -18.83 -7.67 4.10
CA HIS A 567 -20.23 -7.18 4.01
C HIS A 567 -21.17 -8.12 3.25
N GLY A 568 -21.08 -9.45 3.53
CA GLY A 568 -21.92 -10.45 2.89
C GLY A 568 -21.66 -10.67 1.39
N ALA A 569 -20.60 -10.09 0.82
CA ALA A 569 -20.24 -10.22 -0.58
C ALA A 569 -18.85 -10.81 -0.76
N GLN A 570 -18.68 -11.62 -1.81
CA GLN A 570 -17.36 -12.05 -2.27
C GLN A 570 -16.63 -10.84 -2.86
N ARG A 571 -15.43 -10.57 -2.37
CA ARG A 571 -14.54 -9.49 -2.85
C ARG A 571 -13.30 -10.08 -3.53
N ILE A 572 -12.79 -9.38 -4.53
CA ILE A 572 -11.63 -9.83 -5.31
C ILE A 572 -10.58 -8.73 -5.37
N GLY A 573 -9.32 -9.12 -5.44
CA GLY A 573 -8.20 -8.19 -5.69
C GLY A 573 -8.24 -7.68 -7.12
N VAL A 574 -8.05 -6.37 -7.35
CA VAL A 574 -8.15 -5.80 -8.71
C VAL A 574 -7.09 -6.37 -9.64
N CYS A 575 -5.82 -6.29 -9.26
CA CYS A 575 -4.73 -6.71 -10.14
C CYS A 575 -4.53 -8.23 -10.14
N SER A 576 -4.60 -8.88 -8.98
CA SER A 576 -4.38 -10.32 -8.91
C SER A 576 -5.41 -11.10 -9.72
N THR A 577 -6.71 -10.76 -9.62
CA THR A 577 -7.76 -11.39 -10.44
C THR A 577 -7.79 -10.87 -11.89
N PHE A 578 -7.31 -9.65 -12.15
CA PHE A 578 -7.08 -9.21 -13.51
C PHE A 578 -6.09 -10.13 -14.23
N VAL A 579 -4.98 -10.47 -13.56
CA VAL A 579 -3.96 -11.38 -14.11
C VAL A 579 -4.46 -12.82 -14.17
N SER A 580 -5.12 -13.33 -13.12
CA SER A 580 -5.48 -14.76 -13.05
C SER A 580 -6.69 -15.15 -13.88
N GLU A 581 -7.67 -14.23 -14.07
CA GLU A 581 -8.97 -14.58 -14.65
C GLU A 581 -9.29 -13.83 -15.95
N ARG A 582 -8.66 -12.66 -16.20
CA ARG A 582 -9.13 -11.74 -17.24
C ARG A 582 -8.12 -11.45 -18.34
N ILE A 583 -6.82 -11.69 -18.10
CA ILE A 583 -5.79 -11.58 -19.13
C ILE A 583 -5.66 -12.91 -19.90
N GLN A 584 -5.50 -12.82 -21.21
CA GLN A 584 -5.21 -13.96 -22.06
C GLN A 584 -3.76 -13.92 -22.55
N VAL A 585 -3.19 -15.11 -22.81
CA VAL A 585 -1.88 -15.22 -23.46
C VAL A 585 -1.93 -14.55 -24.83
N GLY A 586 -0.94 -13.71 -25.11
CA GLY A 586 -0.85 -12.91 -26.32
C GLY A 586 -1.39 -11.47 -26.17
N GLU A 587 -2.18 -11.18 -25.14
CA GLU A 587 -2.63 -9.80 -24.85
C GLU A 587 -1.50 -8.92 -24.33
N GLN A 588 -1.69 -7.60 -24.49
CA GLN A 588 -0.76 -6.59 -23.99
C GLN A 588 -1.25 -6.03 -22.66
N VAL A 589 -0.32 -5.89 -21.71
CA VAL A 589 -0.54 -5.33 -20.38
C VAL A 589 0.40 -4.17 -20.15
N PRO A 590 -0.11 -2.99 -19.73
CA PRO A 590 0.74 -1.87 -19.39
C PRO A 590 1.58 -2.19 -18.15
N LEU A 591 2.89 -2.25 -18.31
CA LEU A 591 3.85 -2.61 -17.26
C LEU A 591 5.08 -1.72 -17.26
N TYR A 592 5.80 -1.69 -16.14
CA TYR A 592 7.10 -1.02 -16.02
C TYR A 592 7.99 -1.75 -15.01
N ILE A 593 9.29 -1.51 -15.08
CA ILE A 593 10.23 -2.02 -14.08
C ILE A 593 10.38 -0.98 -12.97
N HIS A 594 10.03 -1.39 -11.77
CA HIS A 594 10.24 -0.61 -10.55
C HIS A 594 11.55 -1.05 -9.92
N ARG A 595 12.54 -0.15 -9.90
CA ARG A 595 13.87 -0.45 -9.37
C ARG A 595 13.87 -0.40 -7.85
N ASN A 596 14.44 -1.42 -7.21
CA ASN A 596 14.58 -1.47 -5.74
C ASN A 596 16.07 -1.53 -5.36
N PRO A 597 16.78 -0.39 -5.25
CA PRO A 597 18.21 -0.36 -4.98
C PRO A 597 18.61 -0.90 -3.60
N ASP A 598 17.65 -1.00 -2.67
CA ASP A 598 17.89 -1.46 -1.30
C ASP A 598 17.75 -2.98 -1.14
N PHE A 599 17.38 -3.70 -2.20
CA PHE A 599 17.22 -5.15 -2.16
C PHE A 599 18.03 -5.81 -3.28
N ARG A 600 19.35 -5.91 -3.06
CA ARG A 600 20.33 -6.33 -4.07
C ARG A 600 21.22 -7.47 -3.59
N LEU A 601 21.57 -8.36 -4.52
CA LEU A 601 22.61 -9.35 -4.29
C LEU A 601 23.97 -8.69 -4.01
N PRO A 602 24.83 -9.32 -3.19
CA PRO A 602 26.21 -8.87 -3.04
C PRO A 602 26.97 -8.96 -4.38
N PRO A 603 27.91 -8.04 -4.63
CA PRO A 603 28.65 -8.03 -5.90
C PRO A 603 29.46 -9.30 -6.17
N ALA A 604 30.04 -9.89 -5.12
CA ALA A 604 30.83 -11.12 -5.24
C ALA A 604 29.93 -12.36 -5.18
N LEU A 605 30.01 -13.24 -6.17
CA LEU A 605 29.27 -14.51 -6.19
C LEU A 605 29.64 -15.43 -5.02
N THR A 606 30.86 -15.31 -4.52
CA THR A 606 31.37 -16.13 -3.41
C THR A 606 30.82 -15.72 -2.03
N THR A 607 30.19 -14.53 -1.89
CA THR A 607 29.57 -14.09 -0.64
C THR A 607 28.36 -14.95 -0.31
N PRO A 608 28.26 -15.59 0.86
CA PRO A 608 27.09 -16.35 1.25
C PRO A 608 25.83 -15.48 1.38
N ILE A 609 24.65 -16.08 1.15
CA ILE A 609 23.36 -15.41 1.32
C ILE A 609 22.38 -16.28 2.12
N ILE A 610 21.62 -15.62 3.00
CA ILE A 610 20.52 -16.18 3.77
C ILE A 610 19.24 -15.51 3.28
N MET A 611 18.25 -16.30 2.88
CA MET A 611 16.99 -15.83 2.29
C MET A 611 15.82 -16.37 3.10
N VAL A 612 14.95 -15.49 3.60
CA VAL A 612 13.77 -15.85 4.39
C VAL A 612 12.53 -15.31 3.70
N GLY A 613 11.73 -16.20 3.07
CA GLY A 613 10.60 -15.79 2.22
C GLY A 613 9.44 -16.77 2.18
N PRO A 614 8.48 -16.69 3.10
CA PRO A 614 7.28 -17.50 3.04
C PRO A 614 6.29 -17.02 1.98
N GLY A 615 5.58 -17.97 1.37
CA GLY A 615 4.58 -17.70 0.34
C GLY A 615 5.19 -16.99 -0.88
N THR A 616 4.56 -15.89 -1.33
CA THR A 616 5.06 -15.09 -2.46
C THR A 616 6.36 -14.34 -2.17
N GLY A 617 6.80 -14.24 -0.90
CA GLY A 617 8.13 -13.76 -0.53
C GLY A 617 9.27 -14.58 -1.12
N LEU A 618 8.99 -15.76 -1.68
CA LEU A 618 9.94 -16.57 -2.45
C LEU A 618 10.34 -15.92 -3.78
N ALA A 619 9.49 -15.06 -4.37
CA ALA A 619 9.68 -14.53 -5.73
C ALA A 619 11.08 -13.93 -5.97
N PRO A 620 11.56 -12.94 -5.20
CA PRO A 620 12.89 -12.39 -5.44
C PRO A 620 14.01 -13.40 -5.14
N PHE A 621 13.80 -14.35 -4.28
CA PHE A 621 14.81 -15.36 -3.95
C PHE A 621 14.98 -16.39 -5.06
N ARG A 622 13.91 -16.74 -5.77
CA ARG A 622 14.03 -17.50 -7.01
C ARG A 622 14.90 -16.75 -8.03
N SER A 623 14.66 -15.45 -8.21
CA SER A 623 15.47 -14.58 -9.06
C SER A 623 16.95 -14.54 -8.61
N PHE A 624 17.22 -14.44 -7.31
CA PHE A 624 18.56 -14.44 -6.74
C PHE A 624 19.32 -15.75 -6.99
N ILE A 625 18.66 -16.88 -6.77
CA ILE A 625 19.23 -18.21 -7.00
C ILE A 625 19.57 -18.39 -8.48
N LEU A 626 18.61 -18.14 -9.37
CA LEU A 626 18.81 -18.23 -10.83
C LEU A 626 19.96 -17.35 -11.29
N GLN A 627 19.98 -16.07 -10.86
CA GLN A 627 21.04 -15.13 -11.23
C GLN A 627 22.42 -15.63 -10.86
N ARG A 628 22.58 -16.17 -9.66
CA ARG A 628 23.88 -16.63 -9.15
C ARG A 628 24.34 -17.91 -9.85
N LEU A 629 23.41 -18.83 -10.08
CA LEU A 629 23.73 -20.08 -10.77
C LEU A 629 24.15 -19.82 -12.22
N LEU A 630 23.37 -19.03 -12.96
CA LEU A 630 23.66 -18.70 -14.35
C LEU A 630 24.94 -17.85 -14.50
N ALA A 631 25.15 -16.89 -13.57
CA ALA A 631 26.39 -16.11 -13.60
C ALA A 631 27.63 -16.97 -13.34
N ALA A 632 27.56 -17.96 -12.47
CA ALA A 632 28.66 -18.89 -12.23
C ALA A 632 28.92 -19.79 -13.47
N GLU A 633 27.89 -20.29 -14.12
CA GLU A 633 28.00 -21.05 -15.34
C GLU A 633 28.65 -20.22 -16.45
N GLN A 634 28.28 -18.96 -16.63
CA GLN A 634 28.90 -18.05 -17.59
C GLN A 634 30.38 -17.78 -17.28
N GLN A 635 30.75 -17.62 -15.99
CA GLN A 635 32.15 -17.44 -15.59
C GLN A 635 32.99 -18.68 -15.89
N GLN A 636 32.47 -19.88 -15.65
CA GLN A 636 33.17 -21.14 -15.96
C GLN A 636 33.39 -21.30 -17.47
N GLN A 637 32.39 -21.02 -18.28
CA GLN A 637 32.49 -21.09 -19.75
C GLN A 637 33.53 -20.08 -20.29
N GLN A 638 33.73 -18.93 -19.65
CA GLN A 638 34.72 -17.94 -20.07
C GLN A 638 36.16 -18.32 -19.67
N GLN A 639 36.37 -19.15 -18.66
CA GLN A 639 37.68 -19.58 -18.19
C GLN A 639 38.24 -20.78 -18.93
N GLU A 640 37.39 -21.70 -19.42
CA GLU A 640 37.83 -22.89 -20.18
C GLU A 640 38.66 -22.60 -21.42
N PRO A 641 38.39 -21.58 -22.26
CA PRO A 641 39.23 -21.30 -23.45
C PRO A 641 40.61 -20.78 -23.09
N GLN A 642 40.80 -20.11 -21.97
CA GLN A 642 42.09 -19.53 -21.54
C GLN A 642 43.04 -20.63 -21.01
N GLU A 643 42.54 -21.65 -20.34
CA GLU A 643 43.34 -22.77 -19.88
C GLU A 643 43.82 -23.66 -21.03
N GLN A 644 43.03 -23.82 -22.12
CA GLN A 644 43.42 -24.56 -23.31
C GLN A 644 44.49 -23.82 -24.14
N GLN A 645 44.44 -22.50 -24.22
CA GLN A 645 45.46 -21.70 -24.90
C GLN A 645 46.74 -21.63 -24.09
N GLY A 646 46.70 -21.63 -22.76
CA GLY A 646 47.87 -21.67 -21.91
C GLY A 646 48.63 -23.00 -21.97
N ARG A 647 47.95 -24.12 -22.24
CA ARG A 647 48.56 -25.42 -22.42
C ARG A 647 49.18 -25.64 -23.82
N GLN A 648 48.73 -24.96 -24.84
CA GLN A 648 49.29 -25.02 -26.20
C GLN A 648 50.49 -24.07 -26.43
N GLY A 649 50.67 -23.05 -25.58
CA GLY A 649 51.81 -22.10 -25.66
C GLY A 649 53.08 -22.59 -24.97
N GLY A 650 53.06 -23.73 -24.28
CA GLY A 650 54.20 -24.28 -23.54
C GLY A 650 55.06 -25.33 -24.24
N ALA A 651 54.74 -25.68 -25.51
CA ALA A 651 55.51 -26.71 -26.27
C ALA A 651 56.31 -26.02 -27.39
N GLY A 652 57.31 -25.26 -27.05
CA GLY A 652 58.25 -24.60 -28.00
C GLY A 652 59.68 -24.63 -27.47
N GLU A 653 60.44 -25.60 -27.94
CA GLU A 653 61.88 -25.66 -28.14
C GLU A 653 62.81 -25.14 -27.02
N GLY A 654 63.44 -26.09 -26.35
CA GLY A 654 64.63 -25.86 -25.53
C GLY A 654 65.32 -27.21 -25.27
N ALA A 655 66.04 -27.71 -26.27
CA ALA A 655 66.93 -28.86 -26.08
C ALA A 655 68.14 -28.43 -25.25
N GLY A 656 68.15 -28.78 -23.97
CA GLY A 656 69.27 -28.68 -23.04
C GLY A 656 69.56 -30.02 -22.39
N ALA A 657 70.80 -30.54 -22.58
CA ALA A 657 71.27 -31.85 -22.17
C ALA A 657 71.16 -32.12 -20.66
N PRO A 658 71.04 -33.37 -20.22
CA PRO A 658 70.88 -33.72 -18.85
C PRO A 658 72.16 -33.66 -18.03
N ILE A 659 72.10 -33.01 -16.86
CA ILE A 659 73.13 -33.03 -15.82
C ILE A 659 72.85 -34.19 -14.87
N PRO A 660 73.84 -35.03 -14.48
CA PRO A 660 73.63 -36.20 -13.63
C PRO A 660 73.47 -35.82 -12.15
N PRO A 661 72.76 -36.65 -11.35
CA PRO A 661 72.43 -36.30 -9.98
C PRO A 661 73.56 -36.63 -9.01
N SER A 662 73.83 -35.72 -8.05
CA SER A 662 74.67 -36.02 -6.85
C SER A 662 73.88 -36.79 -5.78
N PRO A 663 74.51 -37.65 -5.08
CA PRO A 663 73.87 -38.57 -4.12
C PRO A 663 73.82 -37.96 -2.72
N GLY A 664 72.72 -38.23 -2.04
CA GLY A 664 72.72 -38.36 -0.56
C GLY A 664 71.81 -37.46 0.21
N SER A 665 70.59 -37.94 0.49
CA SER A 665 69.97 -37.87 1.81
C SER A 665 68.67 -38.69 1.82
N PRO A 666 68.38 -39.43 2.93
CA PRO A 666 67.43 -40.51 2.93
C PRO A 666 65.97 -40.02 3.01
N GLY A 667 65.16 -40.69 2.19
CA GLY A 667 63.77 -40.46 2.04
C GLY A 667 62.91 -40.64 3.26
N ARG A 668 61.91 -39.81 3.31
CA ARG A 668 60.68 -40.02 4.10
C ARG A 668 59.57 -40.25 3.07
N LYS A 669 59.11 -41.46 2.90
CA LYS A 669 57.87 -41.81 2.24
C LYS A 669 56.74 -41.23 3.08
N LEU A 670 56.00 -40.36 2.50
CA LEU A 670 54.63 -40.03 2.87
C LEU A 670 53.77 -40.55 1.73
N ASP A 671 53.02 -41.59 2.08
CA ASP A 671 52.00 -42.13 1.19
C ASP A 671 50.96 -41.02 0.95
N GLY A 672 50.88 -40.56 -0.29
CA GLY A 672 49.95 -39.57 -0.71
C GLY A 672 48.57 -40.17 -0.93
N GLU A 673 47.65 -39.91 -0.03
CA GLU A 673 46.24 -39.94 -0.29
C GLU A 673 45.90 -38.74 -1.21
N GLY A 674 45.05 -38.97 -2.25
CA GLY A 674 44.69 -37.99 -3.24
C GLY A 674 44.19 -36.70 -2.64
N GLY A 675 44.94 -35.64 -2.83
CA GLY A 675 44.44 -34.28 -2.62
C GLY A 675 43.29 -34.02 -3.59
N GLU A 676 42.10 -34.11 -3.11
CA GLU A 676 40.96 -33.44 -3.77
C GLU A 676 41.35 -31.96 -3.89
N ASP A 677 41.45 -31.50 -5.12
CA ASP A 677 41.66 -30.11 -5.47
C ASP A 677 40.43 -29.35 -4.94
N VAL A 678 40.48 -28.83 -3.72
CA VAL A 678 39.40 -28.05 -3.11
C VAL A 678 39.37 -26.73 -3.87
N ARG A 679 38.82 -26.77 -5.07
CA ARG A 679 38.44 -25.56 -5.80
C ARG A 679 37.44 -24.82 -4.92
N SER A 680 37.72 -23.60 -4.53
CA SER A 680 36.77 -22.70 -3.84
C SER A 680 35.46 -22.73 -4.61
N PRO A 681 34.30 -22.91 -3.94
CA PRO A 681 33.03 -23.01 -4.64
C PRO A 681 32.84 -21.76 -5.51
N ALA A 682 32.45 -21.94 -6.76
CA ALA A 682 32.21 -20.84 -7.70
C ALA A 682 31.11 -19.88 -7.18
N VAL A 683 30.22 -20.40 -6.31
CA VAL A 683 29.13 -19.64 -5.68
C VAL A 683 29.18 -19.86 -4.16
N GLY A 684 29.13 -18.78 -3.38
CA GLY A 684 28.99 -18.83 -1.93
C GLY A 684 27.69 -19.49 -1.49
N GLN A 685 27.67 -20.03 -0.30
CA GLN A 685 26.55 -20.78 0.23
C GLN A 685 25.22 -19.96 0.14
N MET A 686 24.18 -20.57 -0.39
CA MET A 686 22.82 -20.04 -0.49
C MET A 686 21.91 -20.83 0.46
N VAL A 687 21.38 -20.16 1.48
CA VAL A 687 20.45 -20.76 2.45
C VAL A 687 19.08 -20.16 2.27
N LEU A 688 18.06 -21.00 2.04
CA LEU A 688 16.68 -20.57 1.83
C LEU A 688 15.76 -21.13 2.92
N TYR A 689 15.07 -20.25 3.62
CA TYR A 689 13.98 -20.56 4.53
C TYR A 689 12.66 -20.26 3.83
N PHE A 690 12.00 -21.30 3.33
CA PHE A 690 10.71 -21.18 2.65
C PHE A 690 9.58 -21.68 3.53
N GLY A 691 8.48 -20.93 3.62
CA GLY A 691 7.30 -21.26 4.39
C GLY A 691 6.02 -21.23 3.55
N CYS A 692 5.16 -22.25 3.73
CA CYS A 692 3.82 -22.28 3.14
C CYS A 692 2.83 -23.02 4.05
N ARG A 693 1.57 -23.17 3.61
CA ARG A 693 0.56 -23.89 4.41
C ARG A 693 0.81 -25.40 4.38
N ARG A 694 0.92 -25.95 3.18
CA ARG A 694 1.04 -27.40 2.95
C ARG A 694 1.91 -27.69 1.73
N ALA A 695 2.70 -28.75 1.78
CA ALA A 695 3.54 -29.17 0.66
C ALA A 695 2.73 -29.57 -0.58
N ASP A 696 1.55 -30.15 -0.38
CA ASP A 696 0.65 -30.63 -1.44
C ASP A 696 -0.28 -29.55 -2.01
N GLN A 697 -0.24 -28.33 -1.51
CA GLN A 697 -1.14 -27.24 -1.95
C GLN A 697 -0.41 -26.01 -2.47
N ASP A 698 0.43 -25.38 -1.66
CA ASP A 698 1.03 -24.06 -1.91
C ASP A 698 2.56 -24.04 -1.79
N TYR A 699 3.21 -25.18 -2.13
CA TYR A 699 4.67 -25.29 -2.20
C TYR A 699 5.16 -24.76 -3.54
N LEU A 700 5.27 -23.42 -3.63
CA LEU A 700 5.63 -22.73 -4.86
C LEU A 700 7.01 -23.17 -5.36
N TYR A 701 7.11 -23.46 -6.67
CA TYR A 701 8.33 -23.92 -7.34
C TYR A 701 9.02 -25.11 -6.64
N GLY A 702 8.24 -25.95 -5.98
CA GLY A 702 8.74 -27.11 -5.22
C GLY A 702 9.73 -27.96 -5.98
N PRO A 703 9.43 -28.40 -7.22
CA PRO A 703 10.36 -29.21 -8.03
C PRO A 703 11.72 -28.54 -8.27
N ASP A 704 11.74 -27.22 -8.58
CA ASP A 704 12.99 -26.48 -8.80
C ASP A 704 13.81 -26.40 -7.49
N LEU A 705 13.15 -26.07 -6.37
CA LEU A 705 13.79 -25.96 -5.05
C LEU A 705 14.39 -27.29 -4.59
N GLU A 706 13.66 -28.39 -4.76
CA GLU A 706 14.12 -29.73 -4.40
C GLU A 706 15.29 -30.18 -5.28
N GLN A 707 15.22 -29.89 -6.59
CA GLN A 707 16.30 -30.17 -7.51
C GLN A 707 17.57 -29.39 -7.15
N TRP A 708 17.48 -28.11 -6.87
CA TRP A 708 18.63 -27.29 -6.46
C TRP A 708 19.21 -27.75 -5.13
N ALA A 709 18.37 -28.15 -4.19
CA ALA A 709 18.81 -28.70 -2.90
C ALA A 709 19.51 -30.06 -3.06
N ALA A 710 18.93 -30.97 -3.87
CA ALA A 710 19.53 -32.27 -4.15
C ALA A 710 20.89 -32.17 -4.88
N GLN A 711 21.07 -31.12 -5.70
CA GLN A 711 22.34 -30.82 -6.36
C GLN A 711 23.33 -30.05 -5.45
N GLY A 712 23.00 -29.81 -4.18
CA GLY A 712 23.83 -29.03 -3.26
C GLY A 712 23.99 -27.54 -3.62
N LYS A 713 23.20 -27.04 -4.57
CA LYS A 713 23.23 -25.64 -4.99
C LYS A 713 22.65 -24.68 -3.94
N ILE A 714 21.68 -25.15 -3.14
CA ILE A 714 21.08 -24.40 -2.01
C ILE A 714 20.96 -25.30 -0.79
N THR A 715 21.00 -24.71 0.41
CA THR A 715 20.55 -25.34 1.66
C THR A 715 19.11 -24.91 1.91
N LEU A 716 18.15 -25.85 1.83
CA LEU A 716 16.72 -25.57 1.87
C LEU A 716 16.14 -25.98 3.23
N PHE A 717 15.50 -25.03 3.92
CA PHE A 717 14.67 -25.25 5.10
C PHE A 717 13.21 -24.95 4.78
N THR A 718 12.33 -25.96 4.90
CA THR A 718 10.90 -25.79 4.64
C THR A 718 10.12 -25.72 5.95
N ALA A 719 9.11 -24.85 6.02
CA ALA A 719 8.21 -24.65 7.13
C ALA A 719 6.74 -24.77 6.66
N PHE A 720 6.06 -25.84 7.06
CA PHE A 720 4.66 -26.09 6.69
C PHE A 720 3.76 -25.77 7.89
N SER A 721 2.91 -24.73 7.79
CA SER A 721 2.14 -24.24 8.93
C SER A 721 0.85 -25.01 9.19
N ARG A 722 0.37 -25.85 8.23
CA ARG A 722 -0.90 -26.61 8.33
C ARG A 722 -0.77 -28.09 7.98
N GLN A 723 0.43 -28.61 7.85
CA GLN A 723 0.66 -30.02 7.49
C GLN A 723 0.69 -30.94 8.70
N GLN A 724 0.97 -30.42 9.87
CA GLN A 724 1.03 -31.11 11.16
C GLN A 724 0.24 -30.35 12.23
N ALA A 725 0.00 -31.01 13.40
CA ALA A 725 -0.80 -30.43 14.48
C ALA A 725 -0.19 -29.14 15.06
N ALA A 726 1.16 -29.09 15.23
CA ALA A 726 1.86 -27.89 15.65
C ALA A 726 2.25 -27.07 14.41
N LYS A 727 1.89 -25.79 14.38
CA LYS A 727 2.30 -24.90 13.30
C LYS A 727 3.81 -24.70 13.33
N VAL A 728 4.45 -24.80 12.16
CA VAL A 728 5.88 -24.53 11.99
C VAL A 728 6.02 -23.39 10.98
N TYR A 729 6.75 -22.34 11.39
CA TYR A 729 7.01 -21.17 10.61
C TYR A 729 8.51 -21.01 10.29
N VAL A 730 8.87 -20.07 9.43
CA VAL A 730 10.28 -19.85 9.02
C VAL A 730 11.17 -19.43 10.20
N GLN A 731 10.66 -18.67 11.17
CA GLN A 731 11.40 -18.29 12.37
C GLN A 731 11.75 -19.51 13.26
N ASP A 732 10.91 -20.54 13.27
CA ASP A 732 11.21 -21.79 14.00
C ASP A 732 12.37 -22.53 13.34
N ARG A 733 12.46 -22.49 12.01
CA ARG A 733 13.59 -23.08 11.25
C ARG A 733 14.87 -22.28 11.44
N LEU A 734 14.79 -20.94 11.51
CA LEU A 734 15.93 -20.09 11.86
C LEU A 734 16.48 -20.45 13.24
N ALA A 735 15.62 -20.61 14.25
CA ALA A 735 16.01 -21.01 15.60
C ALA A 735 16.66 -22.39 15.62
N GLN A 736 16.14 -23.38 14.87
CA GLN A 736 16.69 -24.73 14.77
C GLN A 736 18.06 -24.76 14.09
N SER A 737 18.38 -23.82 13.20
CA SER A 737 19.64 -23.73 12.46
C SER A 737 20.50 -22.53 12.90
N ALA A 738 20.32 -22.10 14.17
CA ALA A 738 20.91 -20.87 14.69
C ALA A 738 22.44 -20.83 14.59
N ASP A 739 23.14 -21.96 14.74
CA ASP A 739 24.60 -22.02 14.60
C ASP A 739 25.06 -21.78 13.16
N LEU A 740 24.33 -22.31 12.18
CA LEU A 740 24.59 -22.06 10.77
C LEU A 740 24.41 -20.58 10.45
N VAL A 741 23.26 -19.99 10.86
CA VAL A 741 22.96 -18.57 10.63
C VAL A 741 24.02 -17.67 11.25
N TRP A 742 24.41 -17.95 12.50
CA TRP A 742 25.45 -17.20 13.19
C TRP A 742 26.81 -17.30 12.51
N ALA A 743 27.23 -18.50 12.15
CA ALA A 743 28.50 -18.73 11.45
C ALA A 743 28.57 -17.97 10.12
N LEU A 744 27.47 -17.97 9.35
CA LEU A 744 27.39 -17.25 8.08
C LEU A 744 27.43 -15.73 8.29
N LEU A 745 26.63 -15.17 9.21
CA LEU A 745 26.57 -13.75 9.45
C LEU A 745 27.83 -13.20 10.11
N ARG A 746 28.37 -13.91 11.11
CA ARG A 746 29.49 -13.45 11.95
C ARG A 746 30.85 -13.69 11.31
N HIS A 747 31.05 -14.87 10.70
CA HIS A 747 32.38 -15.32 10.27
C HIS A 747 32.58 -15.34 8.75
N GLN A 748 31.49 -15.36 7.96
CA GLN A 748 31.55 -15.43 6.49
C GLN A 748 30.98 -14.21 5.80
N SER A 749 30.65 -13.16 6.53
CA SER A 749 30.12 -11.89 6.00
C SER A 749 28.86 -12.06 5.12
N ALA A 750 28.03 -13.06 5.42
CA ALA A 750 26.80 -13.33 4.67
C ALA A 750 25.84 -12.12 4.66
N HIS A 751 25.10 -12.01 3.59
CA HIS A 751 23.93 -11.08 3.51
C HIS A 751 22.67 -11.85 3.86
N CYS A 752 21.78 -11.22 4.65
CA CYS A 752 20.48 -11.76 5.06
C CYS A 752 19.35 -10.94 4.43
N TYR A 753 18.43 -11.64 3.79
CA TYR A 753 17.28 -11.07 3.07
C TYR A 753 15.99 -11.60 3.64
N VAL A 754 15.03 -10.69 3.88
CA VAL A 754 13.68 -11.03 4.35
C VAL A 754 12.66 -10.46 3.38
N CYS A 755 11.79 -11.31 2.84
CA CYS A 755 10.74 -10.87 1.91
C CYS A 755 9.38 -11.49 2.28
N GLY A 756 8.32 -10.66 2.31
CA GLY A 756 6.95 -11.12 2.56
C GLY A 756 6.12 -10.19 3.45
N ASP A 757 5.20 -10.77 4.24
CA ASP A 757 4.27 -10.04 5.10
C ASP A 757 4.98 -9.20 6.18
N ALA A 758 4.76 -7.89 6.16
CA ALA A 758 5.33 -6.95 7.13
C ALA A 758 4.61 -7.00 8.48
N ALA A 759 3.29 -7.26 8.49
CA ALA A 759 2.48 -7.15 9.70
C ALA A 759 2.81 -8.21 10.75
N HIS A 760 3.13 -9.43 10.33
CA HIS A 760 3.32 -10.56 11.24
C HIS A 760 4.68 -11.25 11.05
N MET A 761 5.04 -11.57 9.81
CA MET A 761 6.22 -12.40 9.52
C MET A 761 7.52 -11.65 9.78
N ALA A 762 7.66 -10.42 9.27
CA ALA A 762 8.92 -9.69 9.35
C ALA A 762 9.37 -9.46 10.81
N GLY A 763 8.46 -9.04 11.68
CA GLY A 763 8.74 -8.87 13.11
C GLY A 763 9.11 -10.18 13.82
N ALA A 764 8.44 -11.30 13.48
CA ALA A 764 8.75 -12.59 14.05
C ALA A 764 10.13 -13.13 13.61
N VAL A 765 10.52 -12.89 12.35
CA VAL A 765 11.85 -13.23 11.83
C VAL A 765 12.93 -12.37 12.50
N GLU A 766 12.69 -11.07 12.66
CA GLU A 766 13.61 -10.16 13.35
C GLU A 766 13.81 -10.58 14.80
N ALA A 767 12.74 -10.87 15.53
CA ALA A 767 12.83 -11.39 16.90
C ALA A 767 13.66 -12.68 16.98
N ALA A 768 13.43 -13.63 16.06
CA ALA A 768 14.21 -14.86 16.02
C ALA A 768 15.70 -14.62 15.73
N LEU A 769 16.04 -13.66 14.86
CA LEU A 769 17.42 -13.25 14.61
C LEU A 769 18.05 -12.64 15.86
N LEU A 770 17.35 -11.77 16.58
CA LEU A 770 17.84 -11.19 17.82
C LEU A 770 18.06 -12.26 18.90
N ASP A 771 17.11 -13.17 19.06
CA ASP A 771 17.18 -14.27 20.04
C ASP A 771 18.32 -15.25 19.76
N LEU A 772 18.65 -15.51 18.49
CA LEU A 772 19.80 -16.34 18.15
C LEU A 772 21.14 -15.61 18.33
N MET A 773 21.20 -14.28 18.12
CA MET A 773 22.42 -13.47 18.21
C MET A 773 22.81 -13.16 19.66
N ALA A 774 21.84 -12.80 20.51
CA ALA A 774 22.08 -12.30 21.85
C ALA A 774 22.92 -13.26 22.73
N PRO A 775 22.61 -14.57 22.86
CA PRO A 775 23.40 -15.47 23.67
C PRO A 775 24.82 -15.69 23.11
N ARG A 776 24.98 -15.60 21.78
CA ARG A 776 26.27 -15.79 21.12
C ARG A 776 27.19 -14.58 21.29
N LEU A 777 26.65 -13.37 21.20
CA LEU A 777 27.38 -12.14 21.51
C LEU A 777 27.80 -12.12 23.01
N ALA A 778 26.91 -12.51 23.91
CA ALA A 778 27.26 -12.65 25.35
C ALA A 778 28.29 -13.72 25.60
N ALA A 779 28.40 -14.77 24.78
CA ALA A 779 29.47 -15.78 24.89
C ALA A 779 30.82 -15.22 24.44
N GLU A 780 30.84 -14.32 23.43
CA GLU A 780 32.05 -13.69 22.93
C GLU A 780 32.56 -12.53 23.82
N ASP A 781 31.63 -11.77 24.46
CA ASP A 781 31.98 -10.59 25.27
C ASP A 781 31.63 -10.79 26.76
N PRO A 782 32.63 -10.86 27.66
CA PRO A 782 32.42 -10.98 29.12
C PRO A 782 31.61 -9.82 29.71
N ALA A 783 31.70 -8.59 29.15
CA ALA A 783 30.96 -7.44 29.64
C ALA A 783 29.46 -7.59 29.37
N LEU A 784 29.09 -8.08 28.19
CA LEU A 784 27.70 -8.38 27.84
C LEU A 784 27.13 -9.51 28.71
N ARG A 785 27.95 -10.50 28.99
CA ARG A 785 27.57 -11.61 29.90
C ARG A 785 27.29 -11.11 31.32
N ALA A 786 28.11 -10.20 31.83
CA ALA A 786 27.93 -9.57 33.13
C ALA A 786 26.71 -8.66 33.19
N GLY A 787 26.37 -8.00 32.07
CA GLY A 787 25.20 -7.13 31.91
C GLY A 787 23.85 -7.85 31.84
N GLY A 788 23.89 -9.19 31.73
CA GLY A 788 22.68 -10.01 31.67
C GLY A 788 21.92 -10.02 30.35
N PRO A 789 20.74 -10.71 30.31
CA PRO A 789 20.00 -10.90 29.05
C PRO A 789 19.61 -9.62 28.33
N ALA A 790 19.24 -8.55 29.05
CA ALA A 790 18.84 -7.28 28.45
C ALA A 790 20.02 -6.58 27.71
N ALA A 791 21.24 -6.64 28.28
CA ALA A 791 22.42 -6.10 27.63
C ALA A 791 22.77 -6.90 26.36
N ALA A 792 22.65 -8.23 26.43
CA ALA A 792 22.86 -9.10 25.27
C ALA A 792 21.85 -8.84 24.14
N GLN A 793 20.58 -8.63 24.49
CA GLN A 793 19.53 -8.32 23.52
C GLN A 793 19.75 -6.94 22.86
N ALA A 794 20.13 -5.92 23.64
CA ALA A 794 20.48 -4.60 23.11
C ALA A 794 21.70 -4.67 22.17
N ALA A 795 22.72 -5.48 22.50
CA ALA A 795 23.86 -5.71 21.63
C ALA A 795 23.49 -6.44 20.33
N ALA A 796 22.55 -7.41 20.39
CA ALA A 796 22.04 -8.08 19.21
C ALA A 796 21.29 -7.11 18.28
N ALA A 797 20.44 -6.23 18.83
CA ALA A 797 19.77 -5.18 18.07
C ALA A 797 20.79 -4.24 17.41
N ALA A 798 21.76 -3.75 18.15
CA ALA A 798 22.83 -2.90 17.61
C ALA A 798 23.65 -3.60 16.50
N TYR A 799 23.89 -4.91 16.63
CA TYR A 799 24.59 -5.70 15.61
C TYR A 799 23.72 -5.86 14.35
N LEU A 800 22.43 -6.12 14.50
CA LEU A 800 21.49 -6.20 13.36
C LEU A 800 21.39 -4.85 12.62
N ASP A 801 21.34 -3.73 13.36
CA ASP A 801 21.40 -2.39 12.80
C ASP A 801 22.70 -2.11 12.01
N GLN A 802 23.83 -2.58 12.51
CA GLN A 802 25.11 -2.51 11.80
C GLN A 802 25.07 -3.31 10.50
N LEU A 803 24.47 -4.51 10.51
CA LEU A 803 24.29 -5.30 9.29
C LEU A 803 23.38 -4.57 8.29
N ALA A 804 22.32 -3.92 8.75
CA ALA A 804 21.42 -3.13 7.89
C ALA A 804 22.15 -1.92 7.29
N GLN A 805 22.89 -1.17 8.10
CA GLN A 805 23.70 -0.04 7.62
C GLN A 805 24.79 -0.44 6.62
N ALA A 806 25.33 -1.64 6.76
CA ALA A 806 26.29 -2.22 5.83
C ALA A 806 25.65 -2.84 4.57
N GLY A 807 24.35 -2.76 4.41
CA GLY A 807 23.60 -3.41 3.32
C GLY A 807 23.60 -4.94 3.39
N ARG A 808 23.91 -5.52 4.55
CA ARG A 808 23.97 -6.97 4.77
C ARG A 808 22.70 -7.57 5.39
N TYR A 809 21.81 -6.74 5.91
CA TYR A 809 20.45 -7.10 6.31
C TYR A 809 19.47 -6.24 5.51
N GLN A 810 18.71 -6.86 4.60
CA GLN A 810 17.85 -6.18 3.65
C GLN A 810 16.43 -6.77 3.72
N ARG A 811 15.42 -5.91 3.64
CA ARG A 811 14.01 -6.31 3.73
C ARG A 811 13.22 -5.78 2.56
N ASP A 812 12.41 -6.64 1.93
CA ASP A 812 11.40 -6.30 0.92
C ASP A 812 10.05 -6.84 1.43
N VAL A 813 9.35 -6.03 2.26
CA VAL A 813 8.17 -6.46 3.00
C VAL A 813 6.99 -5.52 2.72
N TRP A 814 5.77 -6.08 2.66
CA TRP A 814 4.53 -5.35 2.36
C TRP A 814 3.44 -5.62 3.40
N TYR A 815 2.51 -4.66 3.57
CA TYR A 815 1.35 -4.72 4.48
C TYR A 815 0.08 -5.14 3.76
#